data_b50490d7cf6c193dfd217af6cbb53f9c
#
_entry.id   b50490d7cf6c193dfd217af6cbb53f9c
#
_cell.length_a   1.000
_cell.length_b   1.000
_cell.length_c   1.000
_cell.angle_alpha   90.00
_cell.angle_beta   90.00
_cell.angle_gamma   90.00
#
_symmetry.space_group_name_H-M   'P 1'
#
loop_
_entity.id
_entity.type
_entity.pdbx_description
1 polymer ?
#
loop_
_entity_poly.entity_id
_entity_poly.type
_entity_poly.pdbx_seq_one_letter_code
_entity_poly.pdbx_strand_id
1 'polypeptide(L)'
;MNQYQRAKLNKILIIVAIALGVIAIAATSFYIVLRNKRNKEKVNYEDTIIGKNYYIDIVIDMDTKKVKRDDRETTLQDEFGIDPSKAEIMFYSPNDVKTYFENSTVEVEMENKKIHLKNPYQTKTLIVEADEIEDDFDAQEQITIQDGLYILKYDTQKRTKAAYQYLQGKKGIKKIELDEVSIVNTINDESQTVYGEHKNENNEINDLGASAMGLDKYKNLIKENGNPSQVVVATIGYGAAIQNTYLKDRINEEYYNFIAGPENTKDVHETIAQGSRMLEVIKESTTDNVKIMPLVVINDEYYTTTSSILQAIKYATEKSDVICYEFVHKHNYMVNLCLKNTFSKNIPVCCITKNGEENESIYPAEDSTTIAVSSVDKDLKTTSYSGKGAFIDFVASSTDVKEIFNSSSTVSRWSGAGYSNAHIVGAIALIKTYNKNYTILEVYNTIRNFCKDLGEQGRDNIYGYGFPNFSEIKMSDIDKQDPQITEANVDNEKWEKQKSFKLKANDNIRIYGWNITKSDKVPSEWKKTETITNNIDVTEELKENGKYYIWVTDSAGRVSYLDKEITKIDNSGPKITSSVDESKIDTEKFVTIKVTATDDESGLHENAYSWDKQNWAKDNNNLKVTKNGTYTVYVRDALENISEKKITINSFPKEGKAEIDTGLVIKEIKVSSKWEGDKNKEVTITLNNNLNIQRWQITETDFPPRDFINTQNETNTLNNNTIQQNVVSNNTIANNYFTPSQGYSNMTITVELNANQKYFMWVKDAQGNVISQGFTIKKAD
;
A
#
# COMPACT_ATOMS: atom_id res chain seq x y z
N MET A 1 -0.28 28.41 29.26
CA MET A 1 1.04 28.81 29.82
C MET A 1 0.81 29.89 30.85
N ASN A 2 1.32 29.76 32.09
CA ASN A 2 1.13 30.78 33.08
C ASN A 2 2.08 31.98 32.85
N GLN A 3 1.79 33.14 33.47
CA GLN A 3 2.58 34.38 33.31
C GLN A 3 4.08 34.20 33.59
N TYR A 4 4.44 33.27 34.49
CA TYR A 4 5.83 32.94 34.80
C TYR A 4 6.53 32.18 33.67
N GLN A 5 5.83 31.28 33.01
CA GLN A 5 6.35 30.56 31.85
C GLN A 5 6.50 31.48 30.61
N ARG A 6 5.56 32.44 30.43
CA ARG A 6 5.70 33.49 29.39
C ARG A 6 6.87 34.45 29.70
N ALA A 7 7.05 34.86 30.95
CA ALA A 7 8.19 35.72 31.32
C ALA A 7 9.54 34.98 31.18
N LYS A 8 9.58 33.69 31.49
CA LYS A 8 10.76 32.84 31.28
C LYS A 8 11.06 32.59 29.79
N LEU A 9 10.00 32.39 29.00
CA LEU A 9 10.11 32.26 27.54
C LEU A 9 10.58 33.57 26.90
N ASN A 10 10.02 34.72 27.32
CA ASN A 10 10.45 36.03 26.84
C ASN A 10 11.88 36.37 27.26
N LYS A 11 12.31 35.98 28.48
CA LYS A 11 13.74 36.12 28.88
C LYS A 11 14.66 35.21 28.04
N ILE A 12 14.23 34.01 27.76
CA ILE A 12 14.96 33.07 26.87
C ILE A 12 14.98 33.64 25.44
N LEU A 13 13.87 34.16 24.94
CA LEU A 13 13.80 34.78 23.59
C LEU A 13 14.67 36.06 23.54
N ILE A 14 14.71 36.88 24.57
CA ILE A 14 15.59 38.06 24.64
C ILE A 14 17.06 37.65 24.75
N ILE A 15 17.39 36.61 25.52
CA ILE A 15 18.74 36.09 25.63
C ILE A 15 19.16 35.42 24.30
N VAL A 16 18.24 34.71 23.66
CA VAL A 16 18.44 34.12 22.32
C VAL A 16 18.55 35.24 21.28
N ALA A 17 17.74 36.28 21.32
CA ALA A 17 17.85 37.45 20.44
C ALA A 17 19.15 38.22 20.61
N ILE A 18 19.60 38.40 21.87
CA ILE A 18 20.90 39.04 22.19
C ILE A 18 22.07 38.10 21.81
N ALA A 19 21.96 36.79 22.08
CA ALA A 19 22.94 35.80 21.64
C ALA A 19 22.95 35.67 20.10
N LEU A 20 21.81 35.76 19.49
CA LEU A 20 21.66 35.77 18.04
C LEU A 20 22.16 37.09 17.45
N GLY A 21 21.98 38.22 18.11
CA GLY A 21 22.57 39.50 17.74
C GLY A 21 24.09 39.50 17.86
N VAL A 22 24.63 38.94 18.94
CA VAL A 22 26.10 38.75 19.15
C VAL A 22 26.63 37.67 18.14
N ILE A 23 25.86 36.65 17.88
CA ILE A 23 26.17 35.62 16.88
C ILE A 23 26.05 36.22 15.46
N ALA A 24 25.11 37.12 15.18
CA ALA A 24 25.00 37.80 13.90
C ALA A 24 26.20 38.75 13.66
N ILE A 25 26.69 39.44 14.70
CA ILE A 25 27.92 40.27 14.63
C ILE A 25 29.16 39.37 14.53
N ALA A 26 29.20 38.27 15.27
CA ALA A 26 30.23 37.25 15.13
C ALA A 26 30.11 36.48 13.83
N ALA A 27 28.88 36.18 13.36
CA ALA A 27 28.63 35.41 12.13
C ALA A 27 28.82 36.25 10.87
N THR A 28 28.70 37.59 10.86
CA THR A 28 29.14 38.39 9.73
C THR A 28 30.68 38.48 9.64
N SER A 29 31.35 38.57 10.78
CA SER A 29 32.80 38.43 10.83
C SER A 29 33.25 36.97 10.59
N PHE A 30 32.49 36.02 11.07
CA PHE A 30 32.69 34.58 10.94
C PHE A 30 32.13 34.02 9.61
N TYR A 31 31.14 34.65 9.02
CA TYR A 31 30.66 34.33 7.67
C TYR A 31 31.65 34.70 6.59
N ILE A 32 32.35 35.82 6.75
CA ILE A 32 33.50 36.16 5.90
C ILE A 32 34.69 35.20 6.16
N VAL A 33 34.88 34.75 7.39
CA VAL A 33 35.94 33.79 7.77
C VAL A 33 35.49 32.35 7.46
N LEU A 34 34.19 31.99 7.63
CA LEU A 34 33.64 30.69 7.27
C LEU A 34 33.39 30.57 5.76
N ARG A 35 33.15 31.65 5.07
CA ARG A 35 33.17 31.68 3.60
C ARG A 35 34.55 31.25 3.04
N ASN A 36 35.63 31.54 3.80
CA ASN A 36 36.98 31.10 3.46
C ASN A 36 37.43 29.82 4.19
N LYS A 37 36.70 29.33 5.18
CA LYS A 37 36.99 28.14 5.97
C LYS A 37 35.87 27.11 6.01
N ARG A 38 34.81 27.29 5.23
CA ARG A 38 33.70 26.30 5.11
C ARG A 38 34.15 25.05 4.36
N ASN A 39 35.11 24.44 4.97
CA ASN A 39 35.42 23.05 4.70
C ASN A 39 34.72 22.19 5.72
N LYS A 40 33.73 21.42 5.24
CA LYS A 40 33.49 20.05 5.71
C LYS A 40 32.83 19.81 7.04
N GLU A 41 31.92 20.62 7.50
CA GLU A 41 30.99 20.11 8.49
C GLU A 41 29.70 19.66 7.77
N LYS A 42 29.32 18.40 7.95
CA LYS A 42 27.99 17.90 7.60
C LYS A 42 27.00 18.77 8.38
N VAL A 43 26.40 19.74 7.71
CA VAL A 43 25.28 20.48 8.29
C VAL A 43 24.14 19.49 8.43
N ASN A 44 23.69 19.23 9.63
CA ASN A 44 22.47 18.44 9.83
C ASN A 44 21.30 19.22 9.22
N TYR A 45 20.38 18.53 8.57
CA TYR A 45 19.20 19.16 8.00
C TYR A 45 18.42 19.99 9.02
N GLU A 46 18.32 19.51 10.26
CA GLU A 46 17.71 20.24 11.37
C GLU A 46 18.44 21.56 11.67
N ASP A 47 19.78 21.53 11.67
CA ASP A 47 20.59 22.73 11.86
C ASP A 47 20.44 23.69 10.68
N THR A 48 20.25 23.16 9.46
CA THR A 48 20.00 23.96 8.27
C THR A 48 18.65 24.65 8.34
N ILE A 49 17.61 23.96 8.84
CA ILE A 49 16.28 24.53 9.03
C ILE A 49 16.30 25.65 10.09
N ILE A 50 17.05 25.46 11.16
CA ILE A 50 17.11 26.42 12.27
C ILE A 50 18.04 27.60 11.94
N GLY A 51 19.07 27.37 11.14
CA GLY A 51 20.18 28.32 10.95
C GLY A 51 20.09 29.24 9.74
N LYS A 52 19.18 28.99 8.79
CA LYS A 52 19.15 29.75 7.52
C LYS A 52 18.49 31.13 7.61
N ASN A 53 17.70 31.42 8.61
CA ASN A 53 16.80 32.56 8.57
C ASN A 53 17.27 33.74 9.40
N TYR A 54 18.08 34.60 8.80
CA TYR A 54 18.24 35.97 9.27
C TYR A 54 17.67 36.92 8.21
N TYR A 55 16.44 37.32 8.41
CA TYR A 55 15.91 38.47 7.71
C TYR A 55 16.47 39.72 8.38
N ILE A 56 17.18 40.51 7.61
CA ILE A 56 17.76 41.78 8.07
C ILE A 56 17.06 42.85 7.24
N ASP A 57 16.36 43.75 7.92
CA ASP A 57 15.79 44.93 7.27
C ASP A 57 16.92 45.75 6.63
N ILE A 58 16.86 45.89 5.30
CA ILE A 58 17.79 46.70 4.54
C ILE A 58 17.10 48.04 4.32
N VAL A 59 17.65 49.09 4.89
CA VAL A 59 17.23 50.44 4.63
C VAL A 59 18.23 51.10 3.68
N ILE A 60 17.73 51.57 2.55
CA ILE A 60 18.55 52.32 1.59
C ILE A 60 18.29 53.80 1.78
N ASP A 61 19.32 54.54 2.13
CA ASP A 61 19.27 55.99 2.17
C ASP A 61 19.40 56.49 0.74
N MET A 62 18.33 57.08 0.21
CA MET A 62 18.25 57.53 -1.16
C MET A 62 19.13 58.75 -1.44
N ASP A 63 19.37 59.58 -0.48
CA ASP A 63 20.21 60.79 -0.65
C ASP A 63 21.67 60.45 -0.72
N THR A 64 22.12 59.55 0.14
CA THR A 64 23.54 59.11 0.17
C THR A 64 23.82 57.85 -0.64
N LYS A 65 22.75 57.19 -1.12
CA LYS A 65 22.81 55.88 -1.79
C LYS A 65 23.57 54.81 -0.99
N LYS A 66 23.53 54.94 0.31
CA LYS A 66 24.10 53.97 1.25
C LYS A 66 23.05 52.97 1.71
N VAL A 67 23.49 51.74 1.87
CA VAL A 67 22.68 50.64 2.42
C VAL A 67 22.95 50.59 3.90
N LYS A 68 21.93 50.73 4.70
CA LYS A 68 21.98 50.50 6.14
C LYS A 68 21.41 49.13 6.46
N ARG A 69 22.28 48.30 6.94
CA ARG A 69 21.92 46.93 7.36
C ARG A 69 22.33 46.79 8.84
N ASP A 70 21.36 46.72 9.72
CA ASP A 70 21.56 46.82 11.15
C ASP A 70 22.37 48.10 11.49
N ASP A 71 23.51 47.95 12.13
CA ASP A 71 24.38 49.06 12.55
C ASP A 71 25.51 49.36 11.55
N ARG A 72 25.47 48.78 10.33
CA ARG A 72 26.47 49.00 9.28
C ARG A 72 25.93 49.80 8.12
N GLU A 73 26.69 50.77 7.71
CA GLU A 73 26.52 51.44 6.41
C GLU A 73 27.45 50.83 5.40
N THR A 74 26.92 50.37 4.26
CA THR A 74 27.68 49.92 3.09
C THR A 74 27.26 50.72 1.88
N THR A 75 28.00 50.60 0.78
CA THR A 75 27.57 51.22 -0.47
C THR A 75 26.73 50.24 -1.30
N LEU A 76 25.98 50.75 -2.27
CA LEU A 76 25.25 49.92 -3.24
C LEU A 76 26.23 49.01 -4.02
N GLN A 77 27.46 49.50 -4.27
CA GLN A 77 28.52 48.74 -4.93
C GLN A 77 28.94 47.53 -4.08
N ASP A 78 29.17 47.77 -2.78
CA ASP A 78 29.68 46.71 -1.89
C ASP A 78 28.63 45.68 -1.50
N GLU A 79 27.39 46.09 -1.44
CA GLU A 79 26.29 45.18 -1.03
C GLU A 79 25.65 44.43 -2.19
N PHE A 80 25.54 45.11 -3.35
CA PHE A 80 24.82 44.57 -4.51
C PHE A 80 25.62 44.56 -5.81
N GLY A 81 26.88 44.98 -5.82
CA GLY A 81 27.69 45.08 -7.03
C GLY A 81 27.24 46.19 -7.99
N ILE A 82 26.41 47.11 -7.53
CA ILE A 82 25.81 48.16 -8.35
C ILE A 82 26.60 49.44 -8.24
N ASP A 83 27.12 49.95 -9.36
CA ASP A 83 27.79 51.26 -9.41
C ASP A 83 26.81 52.41 -9.17
N PRO A 84 26.90 53.12 -8.04
CA PRO A 84 25.95 54.19 -7.68
C PRO A 84 25.88 55.32 -8.71
N SER A 85 26.90 55.50 -9.50
CA SER A 85 26.96 56.54 -10.55
C SER A 85 26.18 56.17 -11.82
N LYS A 86 25.85 54.88 -11.98
CA LYS A 86 25.18 54.31 -13.14
C LYS A 86 23.75 53.83 -12.84
N ALA A 87 23.35 53.83 -11.58
CA ALA A 87 22.08 53.31 -11.16
C ALA A 87 21.11 54.44 -10.78
N GLU A 88 20.10 54.68 -11.58
CA GLU A 88 18.86 55.29 -11.14
C GLU A 88 17.96 54.16 -10.55
N ILE A 89 18.40 53.58 -9.46
CA ILE A 89 17.59 52.57 -8.76
C ILE A 89 16.74 53.32 -7.76
N MET A 90 15.48 53.45 -8.00
CA MET A 90 14.53 53.95 -7.03
C MET A 90 14.10 52.79 -6.10
N PHE A 91 14.86 52.57 -5.05
CA PHE A 91 14.42 51.79 -3.89
C PHE A 91 13.56 52.71 -3.02
N TYR A 92 12.31 52.34 -2.83
CA TYR A 92 11.42 53.11 -2.00
C TYR A 92 11.67 52.83 -0.53
N SER A 93 12.29 53.77 0.16
CA SER A 93 12.19 53.78 1.62
C SER A 93 10.76 54.11 2.05
N PRO A 94 10.35 53.83 3.28
CA PRO A 94 9.05 54.30 3.79
C PRO A 94 8.79 55.81 3.59
N ASN A 95 9.85 56.60 3.50
CA ASN A 95 9.74 58.03 3.22
C ASN A 95 9.43 58.33 1.75
N ASP A 96 9.67 57.42 0.84
CA ASP A 96 9.40 57.60 -0.62
C ASP A 96 8.03 57.07 -1.05
N VAL A 97 7.24 56.54 -0.13
CA VAL A 97 5.86 56.07 -0.40
C VAL A 97 5.05 57.15 -1.13
N LYS A 98 5.32 58.45 -0.87
CA LYS A 98 4.69 59.55 -1.57
C LYS A 98 5.01 59.53 -3.05
N THR A 99 6.28 59.41 -3.41
CA THR A 99 6.75 59.35 -4.81
C THR A 99 6.22 58.11 -5.51
N TYR A 100 6.22 56.98 -4.84
CA TYR A 100 5.66 55.73 -5.32
C TYR A 100 4.19 55.86 -5.76
N PHE A 101 3.36 56.46 -4.95
CA PHE A 101 1.94 56.65 -5.30
C PHE A 101 1.68 57.77 -6.31
N GLU A 102 2.66 58.58 -6.64
CA GLU A 102 2.56 59.68 -7.61
C GLU A 102 3.00 59.26 -9.03
N ASN A 103 3.85 58.24 -9.16
CA ASN A 103 4.41 57.79 -10.44
C ASN A 103 3.80 56.47 -10.89
N SER A 104 3.38 56.42 -12.16
CA SER A 104 2.81 55.23 -12.79
C SER A 104 3.82 54.32 -13.49
N THR A 105 5.07 54.80 -13.65
CA THR A 105 6.16 54.05 -14.32
C THR A 105 7.47 54.33 -13.61
N VAL A 106 8.31 53.30 -13.54
CA VAL A 106 9.69 53.38 -13.03
C VAL A 106 10.62 53.03 -14.16
N GLU A 107 11.61 53.89 -14.41
CA GLU A 107 12.73 53.61 -15.34
C GLU A 107 13.85 52.97 -14.56
N VAL A 108 14.32 51.81 -15.02
CA VAL A 108 15.50 51.16 -14.53
C VAL A 108 16.54 51.12 -15.66
N GLU A 109 17.69 51.74 -15.45
CA GLU A 109 18.79 51.67 -16.40
C GLU A 109 19.74 50.57 -15.97
N MET A 110 19.79 49.47 -16.75
CA MET A 110 20.77 48.39 -16.59
C MET A 110 21.63 48.32 -17.84
N GLU A 111 22.96 48.43 -17.67
CA GLU A 111 23.97 48.22 -18.71
C GLU A 111 23.66 48.96 -20.05
N ASN A 112 23.37 50.22 -19.98
CA ASN A 112 23.06 51.09 -21.16
C ASN A 112 21.70 50.75 -21.85
N LYS A 113 20.83 50.02 -21.25
CA LYS A 113 19.42 49.84 -21.68
C LYS A 113 18.51 50.48 -20.68
N LYS A 114 17.70 51.44 -21.15
CA LYS A 114 16.52 51.94 -20.37
C LYS A 114 15.41 50.95 -20.50
N ILE A 115 15.03 50.34 -19.39
CA ILE A 115 13.86 49.46 -19.30
C ILE A 115 12.77 50.23 -18.58
N HIS A 116 11.69 50.53 -19.32
CA HIS A 116 10.51 51.10 -18.71
C HIS A 116 9.70 49.96 -18.05
N LEU A 117 9.80 49.86 -16.73
CA LEU A 117 8.93 49.00 -15.99
C LEU A 117 7.60 49.72 -15.72
N LYS A 118 6.48 49.05 -15.98
CA LYS A 118 5.23 49.44 -15.35
C LYS A 118 5.51 49.45 -13.83
N ASN A 119 4.84 50.32 -13.11
CA ASN A 119 5.03 50.50 -11.67
C ASN A 119 5.41 49.15 -10.98
N PRO A 120 6.56 49.05 -10.30
CA PRO A 120 7.04 47.79 -9.69
C PRO A 120 6.17 47.29 -8.53
N TYR A 121 5.05 47.97 -8.26
CA TYR A 121 4.11 47.59 -7.24
C TYR A 121 2.67 47.64 -7.73
N GLN A 122 1.85 46.75 -7.18
CA GLN A 122 0.38 46.84 -7.34
C GLN A 122 -0.15 48.02 -6.51
N THR A 123 -0.62 49.06 -7.19
CA THR A 123 -0.96 50.33 -6.54
C THR A 123 -2.21 50.30 -5.68
N LYS A 124 -2.93 49.18 -5.69
CA LYS A 124 -4.20 49.04 -4.96
C LYS A 124 -4.16 47.96 -3.88
N THR A 125 -2.99 47.44 -3.58
CA THR A 125 -2.82 46.30 -2.67
C THR A 125 -1.78 46.61 -1.59
N LEU A 126 -2.09 46.29 -0.33
CA LEU A 126 -1.14 46.26 0.79
C LEU A 126 -1.03 44.83 1.32
N ILE A 127 0.17 44.47 1.78
CA ILE A 127 0.43 43.21 2.49
C ILE A 127 0.75 43.59 3.94
N VAL A 128 0.01 43.02 4.89
CA VAL A 128 0.04 43.47 6.26
C VAL A 128 0.31 42.28 7.21
N GLU A 129 1.37 42.39 8.00
CA GLU A 129 1.58 41.54 9.16
C GLU A 129 0.99 42.23 10.38
N ALA A 130 0.05 41.58 11.04
CA ALA A 130 -0.64 42.11 12.22
C ALA A 130 -1.12 40.99 13.15
N ASP A 131 -1.25 41.25 14.44
CA ASP A 131 -1.89 40.30 15.34
C ASP A 131 -3.38 40.12 14.99
N GLU A 132 -4.05 41.22 14.67
CA GLU A 132 -5.42 41.31 14.16
C GLU A 132 -5.57 42.66 13.46
N ILE A 133 -6.42 42.74 12.45
CA ILE A 133 -6.79 44.00 11.80
C ILE A 133 -8.18 44.36 12.28
N GLU A 134 -8.24 45.27 13.27
CA GLU A 134 -9.52 45.76 13.81
C GLU A 134 -10.21 46.76 12.85
N ASP A 135 -9.41 47.49 12.05
CA ASP A 135 -9.87 48.51 11.10
C ASP A 135 -8.94 48.46 9.88
N ASP A 136 -9.45 47.98 8.75
CA ASP A 136 -8.74 47.83 7.48
C ASP A 136 -8.81 49.06 6.60
N PHE A 137 -9.33 50.18 7.12
CA PHE A 137 -9.55 51.42 6.41
C PHE A 137 -10.50 51.24 5.21
N ASP A 138 -11.60 50.51 5.40
CA ASP A 138 -12.60 50.14 4.38
C ASP A 138 -11.96 49.52 3.13
N ALA A 139 -11.13 48.51 3.30
CA ALA A 139 -10.64 47.69 2.19
C ALA A 139 -11.81 47.04 1.43
N GLN A 140 -11.74 47.03 0.10
CA GLN A 140 -12.73 46.30 -0.69
C GLN A 140 -12.68 44.81 -0.49
N GLU A 141 -11.49 44.31 -0.25
CA GLU A 141 -11.25 42.88 -0.01
C GLU A 141 -10.12 42.72 1.01
N GLN A 142 -10.37 41.92 2.06
CA GLN A 142 -9.36 41.44 2.99
C GLN A 142 -9.19 39.95 2.79
N ILE A 143 -7.99 39.52 2.41
CA ILE A 143 -7.64 38.13 2.23
C ILE A 143 -6.70 37.72 3.38
N THR A 144 -7.13 36.80 4.22
CA THR A 144 -6.27 36.21 5.24
C THR A 144 -5.41 35.12 4.58
N ILE A 145 -4.10 35.30 4.60
CA ILE A 145 -3.15 34.31 4.08
C ILE A 145 -2.89 33.21 5.15
N GLN A 146 -2.61 33.66 6.35
CA GLN A 146 -2.45 32.86 7.56
C GLN A 146 -2.71 33.74 8.78
N ASP A 147 -2.72 33.16 9.97
CA ASP A 147 -2.83 33.95 11.19
C ASP A 147 -1.72 35.00 11.24
N GLY A 148 -2.14 36.25 11.30
CA GLY A 148 -1.23 37.39 11.37
C GLY A 148 -0.70 37.90 10.02
N LEU A 149 -1.14 37.38 8.88
CA LEU A 149 -0.73 37.85 7.56
C LEU A 149 -1.94 38.05 6.64
N TYR A 150 -2.10 39.26 6.14
CA TYR A 150 -3.27 39.70 5.39
C TYR A 150 -2.88 40.43 4.10
N ILE A 151 -3.72 40.31 3.10
CA ILE A 151 -3.70 41.15 1.90
C ILE A 151 -4.95 42.04 1.92
N LEU A 152 -4.75 43.36 1.81
CA LEU A 152 -5.79 44.35 1.76
C LEU A 152 -5.84 44.96 0.35
N LYS A 153 -7.00 44.92 -0.30
CA LYS A 153 -7.19 45.52 -1.63
C LYS A 153 -8.13 46.74 -1.55
N TYR A 154 -7.80 47.76 -2.27
CA TYR A 154 -8.53 49.02 -2.31
C TYR A 154 -8.97 49.39 -3.73
N ASP A 155 -9.98 50.25 -3.86
CA ASP A 155 -10.53 50.67 -5.12
C ASP A 155 -9.60 51.62 -5.92
N THR A 156 -8.85 52.46 -5.20
CA THR A 156 -7.99 53.49 -5.79
C THR A 156 -6.61 53.53 -5.12
N GLN A 157 -5.61 53.93 -5.90
CA GLN A 157 -4.27 54.20 -5.42
C GLN A 157 -4.25 55.23 -4.27
N LYS A 158 -5.09 56.29 -4.41
CA LYS A 158 -5.23 57.32 -3.38
C LYS A 158 -5.71 56.76 -2.04
N ARG A 159 -6.65 55.82 -2.10
CA ARG A 159 -7.17 55.18 -0.89
C ARG A 159 -6.14 54.23 -0.28
N THR A 160 -5.43 53.48 -1.11
CA THR A 160 -4.32 52.61 -0.68
C THR A 160 -3.24 53.41 0.08
N LYS A 161 -2.86 54.59 -0.49
CA LYS A 161 -1.90 55.49 0.16
C LYS A 161 -2.41 55.97 1.52
N ALA A 162 -3.69 56.39 1.58
CA ALA A 162 -4.31 56.82 2.84
C ALA A 162 -4.38 55.68 3.86
N ALA A 163 -4.73 54.46 3.40
CA ALA A 163 -4.75 53.26 4.23
C ALA A 163 -3.36 52.91 4.75
N TYR A 164 -2.33 52.95 3.90
CA TYR A 164 -0.95 52.75 4.34
C TYR A 164 -0.54 53.72 5.44
N GLN A 165 -0.80 55.01 5.27
CA GLN A 165 -0.50 56.03 6.26
C GLN A 165 -1.31 55.85 7.56
N TYR A 166 -2.55 55.40 7.45
CA TYR A 166 -3.44 55.18 8.58
C TYR A 166 -3.02 53.98 9.39
N LEU A 167 -2.71 52.89 8.74
CA LEU A 167 -2.32 51.62 9.37
C LEU A 167 -0.92 51.68 9.97
N GLN A 168 -0.03 52.49 9.40
CA GLN A 168 1.31 52.70 9.91
C GLN A 168 1.28 53.26 11.34
N GLY A 169 1.82 52.54 12.26
CA GLY A 169 1.85 52.90 13.69
C GLY A 169 0.56 52.56 14.48
N LYS A 170 -0.39 51.87 13.90
CA LYS A 170 -1.54 51.31 14.64
C LYS A 170 -1.07 50.17 15.53
N LYS A 171 -1.65 50.09 16.72
CA LYS A 171 -1.40 49.00 17.63
C LYS A 171 -1.80 47.66 16.99
N GLY A 172 -0.93 46.67 17.10
CA GLY A 172 -1.15 45.33 16.52
C GLY A 172 -0.62 45.15 15.08
N ILE A 173 -0.41 46.26 14.35
CA ILE A 173 0.25 46.21 13.04
C ILE A 173 1.77 46.08 13.26
N LYS A 174 2.36 45.02 12.72
CA LYS A 174 3.79 44.73 12.85
C LYS A 174 4.58 45.22 11.66
N LYS A 175 4.05 44.98 10.47
CA LYS A 175 4.70 45.39 9.21
C LYS A 175 3.66 45.59 8.11
N ILE A 176 3.92 46.54 7.23
CA ILE A 176 3.15 46.79 6.02
C ILE A 176 4.12 46.78 4.86
N GLU A 177 3.87 46.00 3.84
CA GLU A 177 4.62 45.99 2.59
C GLU A 177 3.70 46.39 1.44
N LEU A 178 4.28 46.99 0.44
CA LEU A 178 3.62 47.21 -0.84
C LEU A 178 3.68 45.89 -1.63
N ASP A 179 2.66 45.63 -2.44
CA ASP A 179 2.59 44.46 -3.26
C ASP A 179 3.57 44.55 -4.45
N GLU A 180 4.77 44.02 -4.28
CA GLU A 180 5.84 44.10 -5.27
C GLU A 180 5.49 43.34 -6.56
N VAL A 181 5.73 43.98 -7.70
CA VAL A 181 5.70 43.36 -9.03
C VAL A 181 7.12 43.03 -9.44
N SER A 182 7.43 41.77 -9.55
CA SER A 182 8.74 41.30 -9.91
C SER A 182 8.75 40.73 -11.33
N ILE A 183 9.81 41.01 -12.09
CA ILE A 183 10.07 40.33 -13.36
C ILE A 183 10.74 38.99 -13.01
N VAL A 184 10.12 37.92 -13.44
CA VAL A 184 10.72 36.61 -13.38
C VAL A 184 11.69 36.51 -14.56
N ASN A 185 12.99 36.58 -14.28
CA ASN A 185 13.98 36.28 -15.29
C ASN A 185 13.77 34.83 -15.69
N THR A 186 13.38 34.62 -16.95
CA THR A 186 13.41 33.28 -17.53
C THR A 186 14.83 32.78 -17.37
N ILE A 187 14.98 31.71 -16.60
CA ILE A 187 16.22 30.96 -16.62
C ILE A 187 16.38 30.60 -18.08
N ASN A 188 17.47 31.12 -18.73
CA ASN A 188 17.70 30.82 -20.12
C ASN A 188 17.67 29.31 -20.29
N ASP A 189 16.53 28.80 -20.72
CA ASP A 189 16.45 27.47 -21.28
C ASP A 189 17.33 27.54 -22.51
N GLU A 190 18.59 27.06 -22.39
CA GLU A 190 19.41 26.82 -23.56
C GLU A 190 18.68 25.76 -24.37
N SER A 191 17.80 26.21 -25.25
CA SER A 191 17.13 25.36 -26.23
C SER A 191 18.20 24.85 -27.19
N GLN A 192 18.80 23.76 -26.86
CA GLN A 192 19.44 22.93 -27.87
C GLN A 192 18.32 22.17 -28.57
N THR A 193 17.80 22.74 -29.63
CA THR A 193 16.97 22.01 -30.59
C THR A 193 17.91 21.00 -31.26
N VAL A 194 18.07 19.85 -30.65
CA VAL A 194 18.79 18.74 -31.28
C VAL A 194 17.79 18.08 -32.22
N TYR A 195 17.86 18.47 -33.48
CA TYR A 195 17.27 17.72 -34.59
C TYR A 195 18.01 16.39 -34.71
N GLY A 196 17.48 15.34 -34.15
CA GLY A 196 18.04 14.01 -34.25
C GLY A 196 17.00 12.96 -33.91
N GLU A 197 16.60 12.19 -34.90
CA GLU A 197 15.82 10.97 -34.70
C GLU A 197 16.65 9.99 -33.87
N HIS A 198 16.37 9.85 -32.59
CA HIS A 198 16.62 8.64 -31.85
C HIS A 198 15.30 7.99 -31.49
N LYS A 199 14.69 7.36 -32.48
CA LYS A 199 13.67 6.35 -32.24
C LYS A 199 14.40 5.14 -31.65
N ASN A 200 14.23 4.89 -30.36
CA ASN A 200 14.41 3.56 -29.81
C ASN A 200 13.37 2.65 -30.50
N GLU A 201 13.80 1.45 -30.88
CA GLU A 201 12.99 0.48 -31.64
C GLU A 201 11.66 0.09 -30.96
N ASN A 202 11.39 0.54 -29.74
CA ASN A 202 10.22 0.16 -28.92
C ASN A 202 9.20 1.27 -28.68
N ASN A 203 9.26 2.42 -29.30
CA ASN A 203 8.31 3.54 -29.06
C ASN A 203 8.17 3.98 -27.56
N GLU A 204 9.03 3.53 -26.67
CA GLU A 204 8.99 3.91 -25.26
C GLU A 204 9.64 5.28 -25.07
N ILE A 205 8.83 6.19 -24.57
CA ILE A 205 9.21 7.54 -24.21
C ILE A 205 9.76 7.48 -22.79
N ASN A 206 11.06 7.29 -22.63
CA ASN A 206 11.68 7.33 -21.34
C ASN A 206 12.28 8.71 -21.10
N ASP A 207 11.87 9.37 -20.03
CA ASP A 207 12.57 10.49 -19.47
C ASP A 207 13.91 9.97 -18.91
N LEU A 208 15.02 10.40 -19.52
CA LEU A 208 16.36 9.95 -19.12
C LEU A 208 16.67 10.33 -17.66
N GLY A 209 16.10 11.44 -17.18
CA GLY A 209 16.31 11.90 -15.80
C GLY A 209 15.61 11.00 -14.79
N ALA A 210 14.35 10.68 -14.99
CA ALA A 210 13.58 9.78 -14.13
C ALA A 210 14.21 8.38 -14.11
N SER A 211 14.62 7.86 -15.27
CA SER A 211 15.27 6.56 -15.39
C SER A 211 16.66 6.54 -14.72
N ALA A 212 17.46 7.59 -14.88
CA ALA A 212 18.77 7.71 -14.21
C ALA A 212 18.65 7.75 -12.68
N MET A 213 17.56 8.35 -12.16
CA MET A 213 17.23 8.35 -10.75
C MET A 213 16.61 7.02 -10.27
N GLY A 214 16.38 6.05 -11.17
CA GLY A 214 15.76 4.78 -10.82
C GLY A 214 14.29 4.90 -10.41
N LEU A 215 13.59 5.97 -10.78
CA LEU A 215 12.18 6.18 -10.43
C LEU A 215 11.28 5.13 -11.06
N ASP A 216 11.66 4.54 -12.19
CA ASP A 216 10.95 3.42 -12.81
C ASP A 216 10.89 2.20 -11.89
N LYS A 217 11.98 1.91 -11.18
CA LYS A 217 11.99 0.85 -10.17
C LYS A 217 11.01 1.15 -9.04
N TYR A 218 10.97 2.38 -8.57
CA TYR A 218 10.02 2.81 -7.54
C TYR A 218 8.56 2.69 -8.03
N LYS A 219 8.27 3.20 -9.23
CA LYS A 219 6.95 3.09 -9.86
C LYS A 219 6.49 1.63 -9.99
N ASN A 220 7.40 0.73 -10.37
CA ASN A 220 7.11 -0.70 -10.47
C ASN A 220 6.77 -1.31 -9.11
N LEU A 221 7.51 -0.98 -8.05
CA LEU A 221 7.16 -1.42 -6.69
C LEU A 221 5.75 -0.98 -6.28
N ILE A 222 5.36 0.26 -6.63
CA ILE A 222 4.01 0.76 -6.37
C ILE A 222 2.98 -0.06 -7.15
N LYS A 223 3.21 -0.34 -8.43
CA LYS A 223 2.29 -1.16 -9.27
C LYS A 223 2.16 -2.59 -8.74
N GLU A 224 3.26 -3.20 -8.35
CA GLU A 224 3.30 -4.58 -7.85
C GLU A 224 2.61 -4.74 -6.48
N ASN A 225 2.61 -3.71 -5.66
CA ASN A 225 2.06 -3.75 -4.31
C ASN A 225 0.68 -3.08 -4.17
N GLY A 226 0.29 -2.25 -5.14
CA GLY A 226 -1.03 -1.62 -5.19
C GLY A 226 -1.33 -0.66 -4.03
N ASN A 227 -2.58 -0.25 -3.93
CA ASN A 227 -3.11 0.59 -2.85
C ASN A 227 -2.35 1.91 -2.55
N PRO A 228 -1.77 2.61 -3.54
CA PRO A 228 -1.13 3.90 -3.29
C PRO A 228 -2.18 4.96 -2.97
N SER A 229 -1.89 5.81 -1.99
CA SER A 229 -2.69 7.00 -1.72
C SER A 229 -2.60 7.99 -2.89
N GLN A 230 -3.67 8.73 -3.12
CA GLN A 230 -3.61 9.86 -4.03
C GLN A 230 -2.71 10.96 -3.43
N VAL A 231 -1.77 11.46 -4.22
CA VAL A 231 -0.88 12.57 -3.87
C VAL A 231 -1.13 13.72 -4.83
N VAL A 232 -1.18 14.95 -4.30
CA VAL A 232 -1.34 16.16 -5.09
C VAL A 232 -0.03 16.95 -5.07
N VAL A 233 0.52 17.21 -6.24
CA VAL A 233 1.65 18.10 -6.46
C VAL A 233 1.11 19.45 -6.90
N ALA A 234 1.32 20.51 -6.12
CA ALA A 234 1.08 21.87 -6.58
C ALA A 234 2.31 22.40 -7.31
N THR A 235 2.13 22.98 -8.49
CA THR A 235 3.18 23.73 -9.16
C THR A 235 2.86 25.23 -9.05
N ILE A 236 3.79 26.00 -8.48
CA ILE A 236 3.65 27.46 -8.33
C ILE A 236 4.58 28.13 -9.33
N GLY A 237 4.02 28.74 -10.35
CA GLY A 237 4.83 29.39 -11.37
C GLY A 237 4.02 29.73 -12.63
N TYR A 238 4.40 29.07 -13.71
CA TYR A 238 3.78 29.25 -15.02
C TYR A 238 2.48 28.47 -15.14
N GLY A 239 1.68 28.82 -16.15
CA GLY A 239 0.52 28.04 -16.54
C GLY A 239 0.89 26.71 -17.18
N ALA A 240 -0.12 25.98 -17.63
CA ALA A 240 0.06 24.72 -18.32
C ALA A 240 -1.06 24.46 -19.33
N ALA A 241 -0.75 23.70 -20.38
CA ALA A 241 -1.72 23.25 -21.35
C ALA A 241 -2.55 22.08 -20.80
N ILE A 242 -3.37 22.33 -19.81
CA ILE A 242 -4.16 21.34 -19.07
C ILE A 242 -5.13 20.53 -19.95
N GLN A 243 -5.51 21.06 -21.11
CA GLN A 243 -6.37 20.36 -22.08
C GLN A 243 -5.62 19.40 -22.99
N ASN A 244 -4.29 19.38 -22.91
CA ASN A 244 -3.49 18.46 -23.67
C ASN A 244 -3.84 17.01 -23.31
N THR A 245 -4.02 16.16 -24.34
CA THR A 245 -4.41 14.76 -24.16
C THR A 245 -3.43 13.96 -23.31
N TYR A 246 -2.16 14.37 -23.30
CA TYR A 246 -1.12 13.72 -22.50
C TYR A 246 -1.19 14.11 -21.02
N LEU A 247 -1.52 15.34 -20.68
CA LEU A 247 -1.51 15.87 -19.30
C LEU A 247 -2.84 15.75 -18.57
N LYS A 248 -3.96 15.86 -19.31
CA LYS A 248 -5.30 16.04 -18.74
C LYS A 248 -5.73 15.00 -17.70
N ASP A 249 -5.28 13.76 -17.84
CA ASP A 249 -5.56 12.65 -16.92
C ASP A 249 -4.85 12.79 -15.56
N ARG A 250 -3.83 13.65 -15.50
CA ARG A 250 -3.03 13.91 -14.31
C ARG A 250 -3.36 15.26 -13.65
N ILE A 251 -4.17 16.10 -14.28
CA ILE A 251 -4.54 17.42 -13.74
C ILE A 251 -5.53 17.26 -12.59
N ASN A 252 -5.25 17.99 -11.49
CA ASN A 252 -6.16 18.18 -10.38
C ASN A 252 -7.07 19.37 -10.68
N GLU A 253 -8.38 19.22 -10.54
CA GLU A 253 -9.41 20.24 -10.85
C GLU A 253 -9.33 21.50 -9.96
N GLU A 254 -8.56 21.46 -8.90
CA GLU A 254 -8.32 22.60 -7.99
C GLU A 254 -7.26 23.58 -8.52
N TYR A 255 -6.84 23.47 -9.79
CA TYR A 255 -5.93 24.45 -10.40
C TYR A 255 -6.49 25.87 -10.37
N TYR A 256 -5.60 26.87 -10.33
CA TYR A 256 -6.01 28.26 -10.16
C TYR A 256 -5.00 29.26 -10.72
N ASN A 257 -5.49 30.39 -11.25
CA ASN A 257 -4.66 31.50 -11.69
C ASN A 257 -4.83 32.69 -10.73
N PHE A 258 -3.78 32.99 -9.97
CA PHE A 258 -3.77 34.05 -8.96
C PHE A 258 -3.35 35.42 -9.50
N ILE A 259 -2.80 35.46 -10.71
CA ILE A 259 -2.38 36.72 -11.34
C ILE A 259 -3.40 37.27 -12.37
N ALA A 260 -4.28 36.41 -12.82
CA ALA A 260 -5.40 36.83 -13.67
C ALA A 260 -6.43 37.62 -12.88
N GLY A 261 -7.21 38.46 -13.59
CA GLY A 261 -8.37 39.10 -13.00
C GLY A 261 -9.43 38.09 -12.55
N PRO A 262 -10.40 38.53 -11.71
CA PRO A 262 -11.36 37.61 -11.07
C PRO A 262 -12.22 36.80 -12.05
N GLU A 263 -12.35 37.24 -13.31
CA GLU A 263 -13.09 36.53 -14.36
C GLU A 263 -12.29 35.36 -14.98
N ASN A 264 -10.96 35.32 -14.81
CA ASN A 264 -10.06 34.39 -15.49
C ASN A 264 -9.30 33.47 -14.52
N THR A 265 -9.80 33.28 -13.33
CA THR A 265 -9.11 32.49 -12.29
C THR A 265 -8.93 30.98 -12.61
N LYS A 266 -9.67 30.50 -13.60
CA LYS A 266 -9.54 29.14 -14.14
C LYS A 266 -8.80 29.10 -15.48
N ASP A 267 -8.32 30.23 -15.98
CA ASP A 267 -7.46 30.27 -17.15
C ASP A 267 -5.99 30.07 -16.71
N VAL A 268 -5.55 28.85 -16.78
CA VAL A 268 -4.15 28.46 -16.46
C VAL A 268 -3.36 28.13 -17.72
N HIS A 269 -3.87 28.53 -18.88
CA HIS A 269 -3.16 28.34 -20.15
C HIS A 269 -1.84 29.12 -20.16
N GLU A 270 -0.80 28.52 -20.72
CA GLU A 270 0.51 29.16 -20.92
C GLU A 270 0.84 29.35 -22.39
N THR A 271 1.61 30.38 -22.69
CA THR A 271 2.06 30.70 -24.06
C THR A 271 3.44 30.11 -24.37
N ILE A 272 4.25 29.80 -23.39
CA ILE A 272 5.67 29.45 -23.54
C ILE A 272 6.01 27.99 -23.31
N ALA A 273 5.05 27.17 -23.00
CA ALA A 273 5.17 25.72 -22.74
C ALA A 273 6.13 25.31 -21.60
N GLN A 274 6.61 26.24 -20.78
CA GLN A 274 7.57 25.95 -19.71
C GLN A 274 6.93 25.18 -18.58
N GLY A 275 5.78 25.61 -18.08
CA GLY A 275 5.05 24.90 -17.05
C GLY A 275 4.58 23.55 -17.54
N SER A 276 4.06 23.43 -18.77
CA SER A 276 3.67 22.13 -19.34
C SER A 276 4.80 21.11 -19.33
N ARG A 277 6.03 21.51 -19.69
CA ARG A 277 7.20 20.62 -19.65
C ARG A 277 7.54 20.16 -18.22
N MET A 278 7.39 21.06 -17.24
CA MET A 278 7.56 20.72 -15.83
C MET A 278 6.55 19.64 -15.40
N LEU A 279 5.27 19.82 -15.79
CA LEU A 279 4.21 18.84 -15.53
C LEU A 279 4.48 17.49 -16.21
N GLU A 280 5.02 17.51 -17.43
CA GLU A 280 5.45 16.28 -18.13
C GLU A 280 6.50 15.53 -17.35
N VAL A 281 7.55 16.21 -16.87
CA VAL A 281 8.60 15.59 -16.04
C VAL A 281 8.01 14.99 -14.76
N ILE A 282 7.12 15.69 -14.06
CA ILE A 282 6.45 15.18 -12.87
C ILE A 282 5.60 13.95 -13.22
N LYS A 283 4.87 14.00 -14.34
CA LYS A 283 4.07 12.87 -14.81
C LYS A 283 4.93 11.64 -15.08
N GLU A 284 6.01 11.79 -15.85
CA GLU A 284 6.93 10.70 -16.19
C GLU A 284 7.64 10.13 -14.95
N SER A 285 7.92 11.00 -13.98
CA SER A 285 8.57 10.60 -12.72
C SER A 285 7.65 9.86 -11.76
N THR A 286 6.32 9.82 -12.01
CA THR A 286 5.32 9.36 -11.03
C THR A 286 4.29 8.38 -11.61
N THR A 287 3.44 7.83 -10.75
CA THR A 287 2.33 6.95 -11.08
C THR A 287 1.01 7.72 -11.20
N ASP A 288 -0.05 7.08 -11.73
CA ASP A 288 -1.34 7.73 -12.05
C ASP A 288 -2.13 8.25 -10.83
N ASN A 289 -1.79 7.79 -9.64
CA ASN A 289 -2.34 8.30 -8.39
C ASN A 289 -1.76 9.65 -7.95
N VAL A 290 -0.70 10.13 -8.62
CA VAL A 290 -0.18 11.49 -8.40
C VAL A 290 -0.90 12.44 -9.34
N LYS A 291 -1.58 13.44 -8.80
CA LYS A 291 -2.26 14.51 -9.53
C LYS A 291 -1.48 15.80 -9.43
N ILE A 292 -1.52 16.63 -10.46
CA ILE A 292 -0.76 17.87 -10.57
C ILE A 292 -1.74 19.04 -10.60
N MET A 293 -1.49 20.04 -9.78
CA MET A 293 -2.32 21.20 -9.58
C MET A 293 -1.55 22.46 -9.97
N PRO A 294 -1.69 22.94 -11.21
CA PRO A 294 -1.08 24.20 -11.65
C PRO A 294 -1.66 25.40 -10.92
N LEU A 295 -0.81 26.21 -10.29
CA LEU A 295 -1.12 27.45 -9.63
C LEU A 295 -0.34 28.58 -10.28
N VAL A 296 -1.01 29.36 -11.12
CA VAL A 296 -0.36 30.39 -11.94
C VAL A 296 -0.17 31.65 -11.12
N VAL A 297 1.07 32.09 -11.05
CA VAL A 297 1.48 33.36 -10.44
C VAL A 297 2.34 34.22 -11.36
N ILE A 298 2.64 33.72 -12.55
CA ILE A 298 3.44 34.41 -13.57
C ILE A 298 2.56 34.60 -14.79
N ASN A 299 2.44 35.84 -15.28
CA ASN A 299 1.70 36.11 -16.48
C ASN A 299 2.53 35.98 -17.76
N ASP A 300 1.90 36.11 -18.91
CA ASP A 300 2.53 36.01 -20.24
C ASP A 300 3.67 37.04 -20.48
N GLU A 301 3.71 38.10 -19.70
CA GLU A 301 4.75 39.13 -19.75
C GLU A 301 5.89 38.86 -18.74
N TYR A 302 5.90 37.67 -18.10
CA TYR A 302 6.86 37.24 -17.07
C TYR A 302 6.83 38.05 -15.77
N TYR A 303 5.69 38.67 -15.44
CA TYR A 303 5.51 39.34 -14.16
C TYR A 303 4.82 38.43 -13.15
N THR A 304 5.25 38.58 -11.90
CA THR A 304 4.56 38.04 -10.72
C THR A 304 4.35 39.14 -9.68
N THR A 305 3.46 38.92 -8.73
CA THR A 305 3.26 39.83 -7.60
C THR A 305 3.44 39.08 -6.28
N THR A 306 3.88 39.78 -5.23
CA THR A 306 3.99 39.20 -3.90
C THR A 306 2.64 38.62 -3.44
N SER A 307 1.55 39.36 -3.69
CA SER A 307 0.21 38.91 -3.29
C SER A 307 -0.24 37.64 -4.01
N SER A 308 0.07 37.47 -5.31
CA SER A 308 -0.24 36.24 -6.04
C SER A 308 0.55 35.06 -5.52
N ILE A 309 1.85 35.27 -5.21
CA ILE A 309 2.72 34.25 -4.61
C ILE A 309 2.15 33.80 -3.25
N LEU A 310 1.82 34.73 -2.36
CA LEU A 310 1.29 34.43 -1.03
C LEU A 310 -0.01 33.62 -1.10
N GLN A 311 -0.93 34.03 -1.99
CA GLN A 311 -2.20 33.33 -2.19
C GLN A 311 -1.97 31.92 -2.73
N ALA A 312 -1.06 31.74 -3.68
CA ALA A 312 -0.73 30.44 -4.24
C ALA A 312 -0.09 29.52 -3.20
N ILE A 313 0.87 30.01 -2.40
CA ILE A 313 1.49 29.23 -1.32
C ILE A 313 0.44 28.80 -0.29
N LYS A 314 -0.43 29.74 0.15
CA LYS A 314 -1.55 29.40 1.05
C LYS A 314 -2.41 28.28 0.47
N TYR A 315 -2.86 28.47 -0.77
CA TYR A 315 -3.74 27.51 -1.45
C TYR A 315 -3.08 26.14 -1.61
N ALA A 316 -1.82 26.12 -2.05
CA ALA A 316 -1.03 24.89 -2.15
C ALA A 316 -0.86 24.20 -0.79
N THR A 317 -0.59 24.98 0.27
CA THR A 317 -0.45 24.45 1.63
C THR A 317 -1.71 23.73 2.14
N GLU A 318 -2.89 24.18 1.69
CA GLU A 318 -4.17 23.60 2.09
C GLU A 318 -4.62 22.44 1.21
N LYS A 319 -4.15 22.38 -0.05
CA LYS A 319 -4.69 21.51 -1.10
C LYS A 319 -3.70 20.49 -1.68
N SER A 320 -2.42 20.57 -1.32
CA SER A 320 -1.41 19.68 -1.89
C SER A 320 -0.59 18.95 -0.83
N ASP A 321 0.14 17.95 -1.29
CA ASP A 321 1.02 17.12 -0.47
C ASP A 321 2.50 17.51 -0.66
N VAL A 322 2.82 18.19 -1.77
CA VAL A 322 4.15 18.71 -2.11
C VAL A 322 4.02 19.89 -3.05
N ILE A 323 4.91 20.86 -2.93
CA ILE A 323 4.94 22.07 -3.74
C ILE A 323 6.20 22.09 -4.60
N CYS A 324 6.03 22.24 -5.91
CA CYS A 324 7.05 22.56 -6.89
C CYS A 324 7.06 24.07 -7.12
N TYR A 325 8.10 24.75 -6.66
CA TYR A 325 8.27 26.18 -6.85
C TYR A 325 9.19 26.42 -8.07
N GLU A 326 8.64 27.02 -9.13
CA GLU A 326 9.22 26.96 -10.49
C GLU A 326 10.12 28.12 -10.87
N PHE A 327 10.31 29.11 -10.00
CA PHE A 327 11.08 30.31 -10.33
C PHE A 327 11.83 30.86 -9.13
N VAL A 328 12.74 31.79 -9.39
CA VAL A 328 13.48 32.53 -8.36
C VAL A 328 13.10 33.99 -8.38
N HIS A 329 13.09 34.62 -7.23
CA HIS A 329 12.84 36.05 -7.08
C HIS A 329 13.67 36.63 -5.92
N LYS A 330 13.60 37.92 -5.71
CA LYS A 330 14.24 38.55 -4.57
C LYS A 330 13.67 38.04 -3.27
N HIS A 331 14.49 38.00 -2.22
CA HIS A 331 14.01 37.69 -0.88
C HIS A 331 12.84 38.60 -0.49
N ASN A 332 11.77 37.99 0.02
CA ASN A 332 10.60 38.71 0.49
C ASN A 332 10.18 38.17 1.85
N TYR A 333 10.08 39.06 2.83
CA TYR A 333 9.78 38.72 4.22
C TYR A 333 8.39 38.05 4.37
N MET A 334 7.38 38.58 3.69
CA MET A 334 6.01 38.06 3.80
C MET A 334 5.91 36.65 3.20
N VAL A 335 6.63 36.42 2.08
CA VAL A 335 6.76 35.08 1.48
C VAL A 335 7.48 34.12 2.45
N ASN A 336 8.53 34.60 3.12
CA ASN A 336 9.22 33.78 4.13
C ASN A 336 8.30 33.37 5.29
N LEU A 337 7.46 34.28 5.79
CA LEU A 337 6.47 33.94 6.81
C LEU A 337 5.50 32.86 6.32
N CYS A 338 5.07 32.95 5.07
CA CYS A 338 4.16 31.98 4.47
C CYS A 338 4.84 30.59 4.30
N LEU A 339 6.10 30.56 3.85
CA LEU A 339 6.88 29.31 3.72
C LEU A 339 7.11 28.64 5.08
N LYS A 340 7.38 29.41 6.12
CA LYS A 340 7.49 28.88 7.51
C LYS A 340 6.20 28.22 7.97
N ASN A 341 5.05 28.82 7.66
CA ASN A 341 3.75 28.21 7.95
C ASN A 341 3.55 26.91 7.16
N THR A 342 3.87 26.91 5.86
CA THR A 342 3.83 25.71 5.01
C THR A 342 4.70 24.59 5.58
N PHE A 343 5.91 24.92 5.98
CA PHE A 343 6.82 23.99 6.64
C PHE A 343 6.23 23.41 7.94
N SER A 344 5.62 24.28 8.77
CA SER A 344 4.99 23.85 10.04
C SER A 344 3.82 22.89 9.82
N LYS A 345 3.20 22.93 8.65
CA LYS A 345 2.13 22.01 8.22
C LYS A 345 2.66 20.75 7.49
N ASN A 346 3.95 20.57 7.47
CA ASN A 346 4.60 19.39 6.92
C ASN A 346 4.44 19.24 5.40
N ILE A 347 4.30 20.33 4.68
CA ILE A 347 4.23 20.35 3.21
C ILE A 347 5.62 20.72 2.68
N PRO A 348 6.36 19.81 2.03
CA PRO A 348 7.65 20.10 1.44
C PRO A 348 7.52 21.04 0.24
N VAL A 349 8.37 22.05 0.20
CA VAL A 349 8.49 23.01 -0.91
C VAL A 349 9.84 22.81 -1.58
N CYS A 350 9.86 22.35 -2.82
CA CYS A 350 11.07 22.19 -3.60
C CYS A 350 11.27 23.41 -4.50
N CYS A 351 12.45 23.96 -4.48
CA CYS A 351 12.79 25.18 -5.18
C CYS A 351 13.94 24.97 -6.15
N ILE A 352 13.82 25.58 -7.31
CA ILE A 352 14.91 25.62 -8.28
C ILE A 352 16.04 26.51 -7.77
N THR A 353 17.25 26.18 -8.21
CA THR A 353 18.41 27.06 -8.09
C THR A 353 18.82 27.55 -9.48
N LYS A 354 19.54 28.65 -9.54
CA LYS A 354 20.14 29.14 -10.78
C LYS A 354 21.64 29.37 -10.59
N ASN A 355 22.38 29.41 -11.69
CA ASN A 355 23.70 29.95 -11.66
C ASN A 355 23.59 31.44 -11.40
N GLY A 356 23.99 31.86 -10.21
CA GLY A 356 24.12 33.27 -9.83
C GLY A 356 25.55 33.65 -9.68
N GLU A 357 25.87 34.93 -9.79
CA GLU A 357 27.12 35.43 -9.33
C GLU A 357 27.28 35.17 -7.83
N GLU A 358 28.51 35.14 -7.33
CA GLU A 358 28.84 34.65 -5.98
C GLU A 358 28.10 35.32 -4.81
N ASN A 359 27.34 36.39 -5.07
CA ASN A 359 26.54 37.17 -4.09
C ASN A 359 25.08 37.39 -4.47
N GLU A 360 24.57 36.73 -5.51
CA GLU A 360 23.18 36.88 -5.91
C GLU A 360 22.28 35.98 -5.06
N SER A 361 21.26 36.60 -4.45
CA SER A 361 20.24 35.83 -3.69
C SER A 361 19.44 34.93 -4.62
N ILE A 362 19.30 33.68 -4.24
CA ILE A 362 18.54 32.65 -4.98
C ILE A 362 17.34 32.23 -4.11
N TYR A 363 16.45 33.17 -3.89
CA TYR A 363 15.27 32.92 -3.09
C TYR A 363 14.11 32.37 -3.95
N PRO A 364 13.33 31.38 -3.47
CA PRO A 364 13.30 30.86 -2.10
C PRO A 364 14.22 29.66 -1.82
N ALA A 365 15.09 29.22 -2.73
CA ALA A 365 15.96 28.08 -2.51
C ALA A 365 16.94 28.24 -1.33
N GLU A 366 17.33 29.47 -0.99
CA GLU A 366 18.17 29.77 0.18
C GLU A 366 17.41 29.71 1.51
N ASP A 367 16.08 29.60 1.48
CA ASP A 367 15.29 29.53 2.69
C ASP A 367 15.42 28.15 3.34
N SER A 368 15.60 28.13 4.67
CA SER A 368 15.80 26.89 5.40
C SER A 368 14.58 25.99 5.49
N THR A 369 13.41 26.51 5.10
CA THR A 369 12.15 25.77 5.09
C THR A 369 11.84 25.13 3.73
N THR A 370 12.76 25.28 2.76
CA THR A 370 12.62 24.73 1.42
C THR A 370 13.70 23.70 1.12
N ILE A 371 13.44 22.87 0.11
CA ILE A 371 14.39 21.91 -0.45
C ILE A 371 14.98 22.51 -1.72
N ALA A 372 16.27 22.83 -1.69
CA ALA A 372 16.96 23.45 -2.79
C ALA A 372 17.54 22.41 -3.77
N VAL A 373 17.11 22.48 -5.03
CA VAL A 373 17.53 21.53 -6.07
C VAL A 373 18.39 22.21 -7.10
N SER A 374 19.62 21.70 -7.29
CA SER A 374 20.53 22.13 -8.36
C SER A 374 20.57 21.11 -9.50
N SER A 375 21.28 21.43 -10.54
CA SER A 375 21.23 20.76 -11.84
C SER A 375 22.49 20.01 -12.16
N VAL A 376 22.33 18.83 -12.78
CA VAL A 376 23.41 18.09 -13.41
C VAL A 376 23.00 17.61 -14.79
N ASP A 377 24.00 17.40 -15.66
CA ASP A 377 23.83 16.78 -16.96
C ASP A 377 23.75 15.24 -16.86
N LYS A 378 23.64 14.55 -18.00
CA LYS A 378 23.60 13.08 -18.08
C LYS A 378 24.87 12.40 -17.53
N ASP A 379 25.99 13.10 -17.50
CA ASP A 379 27.26 12.61 -16.97
C ASP A 379 27.46 12.97 -15.48
N LEU A 380 26.42 13.48 -14.83
CA LEU A 380 26.37 13.95 -13.44
C LEU A 380 27.33 15.11 -13.16
N LYS A 381 27.60 15.94 -14.15
CA LYS A 381 28.38 17.16 -14.02
C LYS A 381 27.45 18.38 -13.96
N THR A 382 27.94 19.43 -13.30
CA THR A 382 27.20 20.70 -13.26
C THR A 382 27.06 21.29 -14.66
N THR A 383 25.91 21.95 -14.89
CA THR A 383 25.62 22.71 -16.11
C THR A 383 25.92 24.18 -15.93
N SER A 384 25.82 24.97 -17.01
CA SER A 384 26.00 26.43 -16.98
C SER A 384 25.03 27.15 -16.06
N TYR A 385 23.83 26.55 -15.83
CA TYR A 385 22.77 27.08 -14.98
C TYR A 385 22.67 26.41 -13.62
N SER A 386 23.61 25.55 -13.24
CA SER A 386 23.59 24.91 -11.92
C SER A 386 23.90 25.94 -10.83
N GLY A 387 22.98 26.00 -9.83
CA GLY A 387 23.23 26.81 -8.65
C GLY A 387 24.33 26.22 -7.77
N LYS A 388 25.00 27.08 -7.00
CA LYS A 388 26.06 26.72 -6.07
C LYS A 388 25.86 27.45 -4.74
N GLY A 389 26.08 26.78 -3.66
CA GLY A 389 25.97 27.37 -2.32
C GLY A 389 25.70 26.34 -1.24
N ALA A 390 25.89 26.73 0.02
CA ALA A 390 25.65 25.87 1.18
C ALA A 390 24.18 25.48 1.35
N PHE A 391 23.27 26.11 0.63
CA PHE A 391 21.85 25.83 0.66
C PHE A 391 21.44 24.67 -0.24
N ILE A 392 22.29 24.21 -1.17
CA ILE A 392 21.98 23.09 -2.08
C ILE A 392 21.75 21.82 -1.26
N ASP A 393 20.61 21.19 -1.46
CA ASP A 393 20.25 19.94 -0.81
C ASP A 393 20.51 18.73 -1.72
N PHE A 394 20.01 18.77 -2.95
CA PHE A 394 20.16 17.69 -3.92
C PHE A 394 20.45 18.22 -5.32
N VAL A 395 20.93 17.33 -6.17
CA VAL A 395 21.02 17.59 -7.60
C VAL A 395 20.21 16.52 -8.36
N ALA A 396 19.64 16.92 -9.50
CA ALA A 396 18.96 16.00 -10.38
C ALA A 396 19.23 16.34 -11.85
N SER A 397 18.86 15.45 -12.76
CA SER A 397 19.04 15.66 -14.20
C SER A 397 18.23 16.85 -14.70
N SER A 398 18.85 17.63 -15.53
CA SER A 398 18.27 18.85 -16.10
C SER A 398 18.42 18.93 -17.62
N THR A 399 19.05 17.93 -18.23
CA THR A 399 19.37 17.93 -19.66
C THR A 399 18.64 16.80 -20.37
N ASP A 400 18.45 17.00 -21.68
CA ASP A 400 17.81 16.00 -22.55
C ASP A 400 16.37 15.63 -22.16
N VAL A 401 15.65 16.53 -21.48
CA VAL A 401 14.24 16.36 -21.15
C VAL A 401 13.42 16.41 -22.44
N LYS A 402 12.67 15.35 -22.68
CA LYS A 402 11.88 15.20 -23.88
C LYS A 402 10.58 15.97 -23.77
N GLU A 403 10.26 16.78 -24.77
CA GLU A 403 8.94 17.40 -24.91
C GLU A 403 8.01 16.45 -25.66
N ILE A 404 6.94 16.02 -25.00
CA ILE A 404 5.92 15.13 -25.56
C ILE A 404 4.74 15.95 -26.08
N PHE A 405 4.64 17.15 -25.59
CA PHE A 405 3.53 18.07 -25.81
C PHE A 405 3.31 18.44 -27.29
N ASN A 406 4.34 18.43 -28.10
CA ASN A 406 4.22 18.89 -29.49
C ASN A 406 3.86 17.70 -30.39
N SER A 407 2.70 17.77 -31.04
CA SER A 407 2.17 16.76 -31.99
C SER A 407 3.01 16.64 -33.28
N SER A 408 4.12 17.38 -33.39
CA SER A 408 5.03 17.29 -34.50
C SER A 408 5.84 15.97 -34.41
N SER A 409 6.16 15.39 -35.56
CA SER A 409 6.99 14.18 -35.68
C SER A 409 8.44 14.38 -35.18
N THR A 410 8.78 15.56 -34.70
CA THR A 410 10.10 15.92 -34.16
C THR A 410 10.02 16.00 -32.63
N VAL A 411 10.87 15.22 -31.97
CA VAL A 411 11.05 15.29 -30.52
C VAL A 411 11.97 16.44 -30.20
N SER A 412 11.45 17.46 -29.52
CA SER A 412 12.27 18.51 -28.94
C SER A 412 12.85 18.03 -27.62
N ARG A 413 14.11 18.38 -27.34
CA ARG A 413 14.77 18.13 -26.07
C ARG A 413 15.14 19.47 -25.45
N TRP A 414 14.91 19.56 -24.15
CA TRP A 414 15.10 20.79 -23.40
C TRP A 414 16.06 20.57 -22.24
N SER A 415 16.68 21.63 -21.82
CA SER A 415 17.56 21.63 -20.67
C SER A 415 17.27 22.86 -19.81
N GLY A 416 17.21 22.69 -18.49
CA GLY A 416 16.92 23.79 -17.58
C GLY A 416 16.81 23.34 -16.12
N ALA A 417 17.08 24.25 -15.21
CA ALA A 417 17.07 23.97 -13.75
C ALA A 417 15.70 23.51 -13.24
N GLY A 418 14.62 23.93 -13.89
CA GLY A 418 13.26 23.53 -13.52
C GLY A 418 13.05 22.01 -13.57
N TYR A 419 13.64 21.35 -14.56
CA TYR A 419 13.48 19.89 -14.72
C TYR A 419 14.11 19.10 -13.59
N SER A 420 15.25 19.54 -13.06
CA SER A 420 15.87 18.95 -11.86
C SER A 420 14.91 19.00 -10.66
N ASN A 421 14.27 20.16 -10.46
CA ASN A 421 13.30 20.35 -9.40
C ASN A 421 12.08 19.43 -9.59
N ALA A 422 11.56 19.33 -10.80
CA ALA A 422 10.44 18.47 -11.15
C ALA A 422 10.72 16.99 -10.87
N HIS A 423 11.96 16.51 -11.13
CA HIS A 423 12.38 15.14 -10.82
C HIS A 423 12.38 14.86 -9.30
N ILE A 424 12.94 15.79 -8.50
CA ILE A 424 12.93 15.65 -7.02
C ILE A 424 11.50 15.70 -6.48
N VAL A 425 10.67 16.60 -6.99
CA VAL A 425 9.25 16.64 -6.64
C VAL A 425 8.55 15.32 -6.98
N GLY A 426 8.87 14.75 -8.14
CA GLY A 426 8.37 13.41 -8.51
C GLY A 426 8.80 12.32 -7.53
N ALA A 427 10.06 12.32 -7.11
CA ALA A 427 10.56 11.39 -6.09
C ALA A 427 9.82 11.56 -4.74
N ILE A 428 9.63 12.81 -4.30
CA ILE A 428 8.86 13.11 -3.08
C ILE A 428 7.41 12.62 -3.21
N ALA A 429 6.78 12.87 -4.34
CA ALA A 429 5.42 12.43 -4.58
C ALA A 429 5.30 10.90 -4.52
N LEU A 430 6.25 10.15 -5.11
CA LEU A 430 6.30 8.70 -5.00
C LEU A 430 6.45 8.23 -3.54
N ILE A 431 7.36 8.84 -2.78
CA ILE A 431 7.56 8.54 -1.35
C ILE A 431 6.24 8.72 -0.59
N LYS A 432 5.51 9.79 -0.87
CA LYS A 432 4.25 10.09 -0.18
C LYS A 432 3.08 9.20 -0.60
N THR A 433 3.16 8.43 -1.69
CA THR A 433 2.06 7.55 -2.13
C THR A 433 1.70 6.48 -1.09
N TYR A 434 2.68 5.97 -0.35
CA TYR A 434 2.46 5.02 0.72
C TYR A 434 2.59 5.63 2.13
N ASN A 435 3.25 6.77 2.21
CA ASN A 435 3.55 7.43 3.49
C ASN A 435 3.15 8.91 3.42
N LYS A 436 1.85 9.16 3.17
CA LYS A 436 1.31 10.52 2.97
C LYS A 436 1.62 11.46 4.15
N ASN A 437 1.68 10.90 5.36
CA ASN A 437 1.92 11.64 6.59
C ASN A 437 3.40 11.77 6.96
N TYR A 438 4.33 11.29 6.12
CA TYR A 438 5.74 11.51 6.37
C TYR A 438 6.02 12.99 6.54
N THR A 439 6.80 13.29 7.57
CA THR A 439 7.31 14.63 7.82
C THR A 439 8.28 15.04 6.71
N ILE A 440 8.50 16.33 6.56
CA ILE A 440 9.50 16.85 5.61
C ILE A 440 10.87 16.20 5.88
N LEU A 441 11.24 16.03 7.15
CA LEU A 441 12.51 15.41 7.53
C LEU A 441 12.59 13.93 7.13
N GLU A 442 11.51 13.15 7.28
CA GLU A 442 11.46 11.75 6.85
C GLU A 442 11.58 11.62 5.34
N VAL A 443 10.84 12.43 4.58
CA VAL A 443 10.95 12.49 3.12
C VAL A 443 12.37 12.87 2.69
N TYR A 444 12.92 13.91 3.29
CA TYR A 444 14.27 14.40 3.01
C TYR A 444 15.34 13.33 3.28
N ASN A 445 15.26 12.68 4.45
CA ASN A 445 16.19 11.61 4.81
C ASN A 445 16.03 10.38 3.91
N THR A 446 14.81 10.08 3.47
CA THR A 446 14.58 9.00 2.51
C THR A 446 15.32 9.28 1.21
N ILE A 447 15.20 10.48 0.65
CA ILE A 447 15.93 10.86 -0.57
C ILE A 447 17.44 10.81 -0.33
N ARG A 448 17.92 11.42 0.76
CA ARG A 448 19.34 11.47 1.12
C ARG A 448 19.97 10.08 1.22
N ASN A 449 19.27 9.11 1.76
CA ASN A 449 19.78 7.74 1.93
C ASN A 449 20.00 7.01 0.60
N PHE A 450 19.35 7.47 -0.47
CA PHE A 450 19.51 6.94 -1.83
C PHE A 450 20.41 7.83 -2.70
N CYS A 451 21.01 8.90 -2.15
CA CYS A 451 21.89 9.74 -2.92
C CYS A 451 23.22 9.06 -3.22
N LYS A 452 23.62 9.13 -4.49
CA LYS A 452 25.00 8.93 -4.90
C LYS A 452 25.77 10.21 -4.59
N ASP A 453 26.71 10.14 -3.68
CA ASP A 453 27.59 11.26 -3.33
C ASP A 453 28.43 11.68 -4.54
N LEU A 454 28.45 12.96 -4.83
CA LEU A 454 29.14 13.55 -5.94
C LEU A 454 30.05 14.69 -5.42
N GLY A 455 31.20 14.90 -6.07
CA GLY A 455 32.12 15.97 -5.68
C GLY A 455 32.95 15.64 -4.46
N GLU A 456 32.97 16.53 -3.46
CA GLU A 456 33.67 16.30 -2.20
C GLU A 456 32.87 15.35 -1.32
N GLN A 457 33.51 14.51 -0.54
CA GLN A 457 32.84 13.50 0.28
C GLN A 457 31.87 14.13 1.27
N GLY A 458 30.60 13.68 1.25
CA GLY A 458 29.50 14.18 2.06
C GLY A 458 28.81 15.36 1.41
N ARG A 459 28.09 16.17 2.19
CA ARG A 459 27.39 17.35 1.65
C ARG A 459 28.37 18.46 1.28
N ASP A 460 28.31 18.90 0.03
CA ASP A 460 29.14 20.02 -0.48
C ASP A 460 28.26 21.15 -1.07
N ASN A 461 28.94 22.27 -1.46
CA ASN A 461 28.24 23.45 -1.95
C ASN A 461 27.87 23.38 -3.45
N ILE A 462 28.18 22.29 -4.14
CA ILE A 462 27.94 22.10 -5.57
C ILE A 462 26.83 21.08 -5.81
N TYR A 463 26.94 19.95 -5.13
CA TYR A 463 26.07 18.80 -5.33
C TYR A 463 25.13 18.54 -4.14
N GLY A 464 25.25 19.31 -3.03
CA GLY A 464 24.49 19.04 -1.81
C GLY A 464 24.83 17.65 -1.27
N TYR A 465 23.81 16.81 -1.04
CA TYR A 465 24.00 15.39 -0.69
C TYR A 465 24.21 14.48 -1.91
N GLY A 466 24.16 15.03 -3.12
CA GLY A 466 24.40 14.30 -4.36
C GLY A 466 23.11 14.01 -5.15
N PHE A 467 23.22 13.01 -6.02
CA PHE A 467 22.20 12.61 -6.99
C PHE A 467 21.39 11.43 -6.46
N PRO A 468 20.08 11.55 -6.22
CA PRO A 468 19.22 10.45 -5.77
C PRO A 468 19.15 9.34 -6.81
N ASN A 469 19.34 8.09 -6.37
CA ASN A 469 19.26 6.91 -7.21
C ASN A 469 18.50 5.79 -6.51
N PHE A 470 17.28 5.53 -6.94
CA PHE A 470 16.37 4.54 -6.39
C PHE A 470 16.41 3.18 -7.12
N SER A 471 17.44 2.92 -7.97
CA SER A 471 17.52 1.65 -8.73
C SER A 471 17.57 0.40 -7.85
N GLU A 472 18.09 0.51 -6.64
CA GLU A 472 18.18 -0.59 -5.66
C GLU A 472 17.10 -0.56 -4.58
N ILE A 473 16.11 0.32 -4.69
CA ILE A 473 15.03 0.44 -3.70
C ILE A 473 14.21 -0.84 -3.57
N LYS A 474 13.84 -1.17 -2.35
CA LYS A 474 13.03 -2.36 -1.99
C LYS A 474 11.79 -1.92 -1.19
N MET A 475 10.80 -2.79 -1.10
CA MET A 475 9.64 -2.52 -0.24
C MET A 475 10.02 -2.28 1.22
N SER A 476 11.04 -2.96 1.73
CA SER A 476 11.57 -2.73 3.10
C SER A 476 12.17 -1.32 3.33
N ASP A 477 12.47 -0.60 2.28
CA ASP A 477 12.90 0.80 2.36
C ASP A 477 11.71 1.75 2.42
N ILE A 478 10.58 1.35 1.86
CA ILE A 478 9.33 2.10 1.76
C ILE A 478 8.43 1.83 2.97
N ASP A 479 8.21 0.56 3.26
CA ASP A 479 7.33 0.12 4.34
C ASP A 479 8.10 -0.07 5.64
N LYS A 480 7.72 0.68 6.66
CA LYS A 480 8.34 0.66 8.00
C LYS A 480 7.37 0.19 9.08
N GLN A 481 6.15 -0.17 8.71
CA GLN A 481 5.13 -0.63 9.65
C GLN A 481 4.98 -2.15 9.57
N ASP A 482 4.77 -2.76 10.72
CA ASP A 482 4.49 -4.20 10.79
C ASP A 482 3.00 -4.44 10.51
N PRO A 483 2.63 -5.53 9.82
CA PRO A 483 1.23 -5.89 9.62
C PRO A 483 0.55 -6.15 10.96
N GLN A 484 -0.76 -5.87 11.07
CA GLN A 484 -1.52 -5.96 12.30
C GLN A 484 -2.57 -7.06 12.22
N ILE A 485 -2.54 -8.01 13.14
CA ILE A 485 -3.58 -9.02 13.31
C ILE A 485 -4.70 -8.40 14.15
N THR A 486 -5.88 -8.20 13.55
CA THR A 486 -7.03 -7.52 14.18
C THR A 486 -8.06 -8.48 14.76
N GLU A 487 -8.13 -9.70 14.20
CA GLU A 487 -8.99 -10.77 14.70
C GLU A 487 -8.30 -12.12 14.48
N ALA A 488 -8.30 -12.98 15.50
CA ALA A 488 -7.76 -14.33 15.44
C ALA A 488 -8.52 -15.23 16.44
N ASN A 489 -9.65 -15.76 16.01
CA ASN A 489 -10.56 -16.48 16.91
C ASN A 489 -11.20 -17.69 16.23
N VAL A 490 -11.59 -18.66 17.02
CA VAL A 490 -12.52 -19.70 16.60
C VAL A 490 -13.94 -19.16 16.65
N ASP A 491 -14.82 -19.72 15.84
CA ASP A 491 -16.22 -19.31 15.72
C ASP A 491 -17.05 -19.58 16.98
N ASN A 492 -16.67 -20.62 17.75
CA ASN A 492 -17.40 -20.98 18.97
C ASN A 492 -16.53 -21.81 19.93
N GLU A 493 -17.01 -21.96 21.18
CA GLU A 493 -16.36 -22.69 22.26
C GLU A 493 -16.99 -24.10 22.52
N LYS A 494 -17.74 -24.63 21.55
CA LYS A 494 -18.34 -25.97 21.66
C LYS A 494 -17.34 -27.04 21.19
N TRP A 495 -17.56 -28.28 21.56
CA TRP A 495 -16.85 -29.39 20.96
C TRP A 495 -17.28 -29.61 19.52
N GLU A 496 -16.32 -29.78 18.62
CA GLU A 496 -16.53 -29.99 17.19
C GLU A 496 -15.41 -30.88 16.60
N LYS A 497 -15.67 -31.48 15.46
CA LYS A 497 -14.65 -32.30 14.77
C LYS A 497 -13.51 -31.47 14.18
N GLN A 498 -13.79 -30.22 13.92
CA GLN A 498 -12.84 -29.19 13.46
C GLN A 498 -13.35 -27.83 13.87
N LYS A 499 -12.47 -26.87 14.02
CA LYS A 499 -12.78 -25.49 14.34
C LYS A 499 -12.60 -24.61 13.14
N SER A 500 -13.60 -23.79 12.86
CA SER A 500 -13.49 -22.70 11.91
C SER A 500 -12.74 -21.55 12.58
N PHE A 501 -11.52 -21.30 12.15
CA PHE A 501 -10.65 -20.25 12.68
C PHE A 501 -10.66 -19.04 11.76
N LYS A 502 -11.09 -17.91 12.28
CA LYS A 502 -11.13 -16.65 11.56
C LYS A 502 -9.90 -15.81 11.83
N LEU A 503 -9.25 -15.36 10.77
CA LEU A 503 -8.12 -14.44 10.81
C LEU A 503 -8.45 -13.19 10.02
N LYS A 504 -8.36 -12.02 10.68
CA LYS A 504 -8.32 -10.73 10.01
C LYS A 504 -7.01 -10.03 10.34
N ALA A 505 -6.44 -9.44 9.33
CA ALA A 505 -5.26 -8.61 9.48
C ALA A 505 -5.29 -7.46 8.48
N ASN A 506 -4.58 -6.39 8.81
CA ASN A 506 -4.39 -5.26 7.93
C ASN A 506 -2.92 -4.82 7.92
N ASP A 507 -2.59 -4.06 6.92
CA ASP A 507 -1.30 -3.41 6.75
C ASP A 507 -1.49 -2.05 6.07
N ASN A 508 -0.53 -1.15 6.22
CA ASN A 508 -0.60 0.18 5.59
C ASN A 508 -0.43 0.12 4.05
N ILE A 509 0.29 -0.88 3.53
CA ILE A 509 0.54 -1.04 2.09
C ILE A 509 -0.11 -2.33 1.57
N ARG A 510 0.41 -3.50 1.97
CA ARG A 510 -0.04 -4.77 1.42
C ARG A 510 0.25 -5.94 2.36
N ILE A 511 -0.75 -6.74 2.64
CA ILE A 511 -0.55 -8.09 3.16
C ILE A 511 -0.04 -8.97 2.01
N TYR A 512 1.15 -9.54 2.17
CA TYR A 512 1.70 -10.49 1.20
C TYR A 512 1.16 -11.89 1.40
N GLY A 513 1.04 -12.30 2.67
CA GLY A 513 0.56 -13.63 3.01
C GLY A 513 0.38 -13.86 4.50
N TRP A 514 -0.11 -15.04 4.81
CA TRP A 514 -0.35 -15.50 6.18
C TRP A 514 -0.09 -17.01 6.30
N ASN A 515 0.06 -17.49 7.52
CA ASN A 515 0.10 -18.91 7.81
C ASN A 515 -0.32 -19.19 9.26
N ILE A 516 -0.83 -20.38 9.51
CA ILE A 516 -1.19 -20.87 10.84
C ILE A 516 -0.40 -22.17 11.07
N THR A 517 0.46 -22.20 12.06
CA THR A 517 1.39 -23.31 12.32
C THR A 517 1.38 -23.72 13.79
N LYS A 518 1.89 -24.90 14.09
CA LYS A 518 2.18 -25.32 15.48
C LYS A 518 3.61 -24.98 15.92
N SER A 519 4.41 -24.38 15.06
CA SER A 519 5.78 -23.95 15.33
C SER A 519 5.83 -22.47 15.68
N ASP A 520 6.63 -22.12 16.67
CA ASP A 520 6.96 -20.75 17.08
C ASP A 520 8.02 -20.07 16.19
N LYS A 521 8.43 -20.75 15.12
CA LYS A 521 9.37 -20.21 14.13
C LYS A 521 8.63 -19.63 12.95
N VAL A 522 9.15 -18.52 12.43
CA VAL A 522 8.64 -17.89 11.21
C VAL A 522 8.51 -18.93 10.10
N PRO A 523 7.34 -19.04 9.45
CA PRO A 523 7.13 -19.99 8.37
C PRO A 523 8.07 -19.73 7.19
N SER A 524 8.60 -20.80 6.59
CA SER A 524 9.34 -20.72 5.33
C SER A 524 8.43 -20.53 4.12
N GLU A 525 7.16 -20.92 4.24
CA GLU A 525 6.16 -20.83 3.19
C GLU A 525 4.96 -20.03 3.68
N TRP A 526 4.37 -19.27 2.79
CA TRP A 526 3.24 -18.39 3.06
C TRP A 526 2.06 -18.72 2.14
N LYS A 527 0.87 -18.73 2.70
CA LYS A 527 -0.37 -18.67 1.94
C LYS A 527 -0.50 -17.24 1.42
N LYS A 528 -0.26 -17.05 0.12
CA LYS A 528 -0.27 -15.73 -0.50
C LYS A 528 -1.69 -15.24 -0.72
N THR A 529 -1.88 -13.93 -0.64
CA THR A 529 -3.15 -13.30 -1.05
C THR A 529 -3.33 -13.44 -2.56
N GLU A 530 -4.54 -13.80 -3.00
CA GLU A 530 -4.85 -13.95 -4.43
C GLU A 530 -4.87 -12.61 -5.17
N THR A 531 -5.20 -11.55 -4.46
CA THR A 531 -5.25 -10.18 -4.97
C THR A 531 -4.33 -9.27 -4.18
N ILE A 532 -3.95 -8.15 -4.79
CA ILE A 532 -3.24 -7.08 -4.09
C ILE A 532 -4.22 -6.43 -3.10
N THR A 533 -3.98 -6.60 -1.82
CA THR A 533 -4.85 -6.07 -0.75
C THR A 533 -4.03 -5.70 0.48
N ASN A 534 -4.49 -4.69 1.18
CA ASN A 534 -3.95 -4.31 2.49
C ASN A 534 -4.77 -4.89 3.66
N ASN A 535 -5.79 -5.67 3.38
CA ASN A 535 -6.62 -6.33 4.39
C ASN A 535 -6.89 -7.78 3.98
N ILE A 536 -6.89 -8.68 4.95
CA ILE A 536 -7.37 -10.06 4.78
C ILE A 536 -8.48 -10.36 5.78
N ASP A 537 -9.46 -11.14 5.33
CA ASP A 537 -10.48 -11.77 6.16
C ASP A 537 -10.60 -13.22 5.65
N VAL A 538 -9.91 -14.13 6.33
CA VAL A 538 -9.78 -15.53 5.90
C VAL A 538 -10.23 -16.47 7.01
N THR A 539 -10.72 -17.63 6.59
CA THR A 539 -11.17 -18.68 7.50
C THR A 539 -10.40 -19.96 7.17
N GLU A 540 -9.88 -20.62 8.22
CA GLU A 540 -9.18 -21.89 8.14
C GLU A 540 -9.81 -22.93 9.03
N GLU A 541 -9.80 -24.19 8.58
CA GLU A 541 -10.29 -25.31 9.36
C GLU A 541 -9.15 -25.96 10.14
N LEU A 542 -9.22 -25.89 11.48
CA LEU A 542 -8.27 -26.50 12.37
C LEU A 542 -8.83 -27.85 12.87
N LYS A 543 -8.04 -28.92 12.74
CA LYS A 543 -8.47 -30.30 13.02
C LYS A 543 -7.81 -30.92 14.24
N GLU A 544 -6.99 -30.19 14.94
CA GLU A 544 -6.25 -30.70 16.10
C GLU A 544 -6.22 -29.66 17.21
N ASN A 545 -6.31 -30.10 18.44
CA ASN A 545 -6.07 -29.28 19.63
C ASN A 545 -4.61 -28.89 19.75
N GLY A 546 -4.33 -27.79 20.44
CA GLY A 546 -2.99 -27.36 20.80
C GLY A 546 -2.74 -25.88 20.55
N LYS A 547 -1.50 -25.50 20.79
CA LYS A 547 -1.03 -24.14 20.59
C LYS A 547 -0.72 -23.90 19.12
N TYR A 548 -1.32 -22.87 18.56
CA TYR A 548 -1.08 -22.42 17.20
C TYR A 548 -0.45 -21.04 17.23
N TYR A 549 0.40 -20.80 16.24
CA TYR A 549 1.01 -19.50 15.94
C TYR A 549 0.44 -18.99 14.65
N ILE A 550 -0.17 -17.82 14.71
CA ILE A 550 -0.83 -17.16 13.60
C ILE A 550 0.12 -16.10 13.09
N TRP A 551 0.56 -16.24 11.88
CA TRP A 551 1.57 -15.42 11.26
C TRP A 551 0.98 -14.61 10.12
N VAL A 552 1.39 -13.35 10.01
CA VAL A 552 1.05 -12.48 8.88
C VAL A 552 2.32 -11.78 8.42
N THR A 553 2.51 -11.70 7.12
CA THR A 553 3.64 -10.97 6.52
C THR A 553 3.15 -9.98 5.48
N ASP A 554 3.80 -8.82 5.44
CA ASP A 554 3.59 -7.79 4.46
C ASP A 554 4.49 -7.96 3.21
N SER A 555 4.39 -7.03 2.27
CA SER A 555 5.21 -7.01 1.06
C SER A 555 6.66 -6.58 1.28
N ALA A 556 6.97 -5.98 2.42
CA ALA A 556 8.33 -5.63 2.83
C ALA A 556 9.07 -6.80 3.51
N GLY A 557 8.36 -7.89 3.77
CA GLY A 557 8.88 -9.06 4.49
C GLY A 557 8.88 -8.89 6.02
N ARG A 558 8.16 -7.90 6.54
CA ARG A 558 7.95 -7.71 7.97
C ARG A 558 6.91 -8.69 8.45
N VAL A 559 7.02 -9.16 9.67
CA VAL A 559 6.19 -10.25 10.18
C VAL A 559 5.61 -9.90 11.53
N SER A 560 4.33 -10.08 11.66
CA SER A 560 3.64 -10.10 12.95
C SER A 560 3.07 -11.46 13.25
N TYR A 561 2.99 -11.80 14.51
CA TYR A 561 2.34 -13.04 14.96
C TYR A 561 1.67 -12.88 16.31
N LEU A 562 0.75 -13.78 16.56
CA LEU A 562 0.24 -14.07 17.89
C LEU A 562 0.08 -15.56 18.07
N ASP A 563 0.04 -16.04 19.31
CA ASP A 563 -0.25 -17.42 19.64
C ASP A 563 -1.66 -17.57 20.23
N LYS A 564 -2.26 -18.71 19.96
CA LYS A 564 -3.60 -19.06 20.43
C LYS A 564 -3.66 -20.52 20.81
N GLU A 565 -4.19 -20.81 21.98
CA GLU A 565 -4.52 -22.17 22.37
C GLU A 565 -5.89 -22.53 21.77
N ILE A 566 -5.93 -23.60 20.99
CA ILE A 566 -7.15 -24.13 20.39
C ILE A 566 -7.49 -25.42 21.09
N THR A 567 -8.70 -25.50 21.58
CA THR A 567 -9.21 -26.64 22.36
C THR A 567 -10.58 -27.04 21.83
N LYS A 568 -11.07 -28.16 22.34
CA LYS A 568 -12.41 -28.67 22.04
C LYS A 568 -12.58 -29.10 20.58
N ILE A 569 -11.50 -29.61 19.98
CA ILE A 569 -11.57 -30.38 18.74
C ILE A 569 -11.48 -31.85 19.13
N ASP A 570 -12.45 -32.62 18.65
CA ASP A 570 -12.49 -34.05 18.86
C ASP A 570 -12.92 -34.74 17.57
N ASN A 571 -11.98 -35.42 16.95
CA ASN A 571 -12.18 -36.25 15.77
C ASN A 571 -11.74 -37.70 16.00
N SER A 572 -11.56 -38.08 17.24
CA SER A 572 -11.22 -39.44 17.70
C SER A 572 -12.46 -40.09 18.33
N GLY A 573 -12.62 -41.37 18.14
CA GLY A 573 -13.74 -42.06 18.79
C GLY A 573 -13.36 -42.60 20.17
N PRO A 574 -14.35 -42.98 20.98
CA PRO A 574 -14.20 -43.39 22.36
C PRO A 574 -13.24 -44.56 22.53
N LYS A 575 -12.52 -44.61 23.67
CA LYS A 575 -11.69 -45.72 24.06
C LYS A 575 -12.58 -46.84 24.67
N ILE A 576 -12.56 -48.03 24.04
CA ILE A 576 -13.42 -49.12 24.40
C ILE A 576 -12.65 -50.18 25.22
N THR A 577 -13.19 -50.55 26.37
CA THR A 577 -12.72 -51.72 27.13
C THR A 577 -13.87 -52.75 27.22
N SER A 578 -13.54 -53.99 27.33
CA SER A 578 -14.53 -55.09 27.42
C SER A 578 -14.08 -56.18 28.36
N SER A 579 -15.00 -56.82 28.99
CA SER A 579 -14.83 -58.06 29.77
C SER A 579 -15.91 -59.09 29.38
N VAL A 580 -15.60 -60.32 29.57
CA VAL A 580 -16.51 -61.42 29.27
C VAL A 580 -16.88 -62.10 30.58
N ASP A 581 -18.18 -62.15 30.84
CA ASP A 581 -18.72 -62.82 32.01
C ASP A 581 -19.33 -64.19 31.61
N GLU A 582 -18.59 -65.25 31.94
CA GLU A 582 -18.93 -66.64 31.62
C GLU A 582 -19.68 -67.33 32.73
N SER A 583 -19.96 -66.66 33.86
CA SER A 583 -20.57 -67.24 35.04
C SER A 583 -21.91 -67.94 34.79
N LYS A 584 -22.57 -67.59 33.66
CA LYS A 584 -23.89 -68.15 33.29
C LYS A 584 -23.85 -69.20 32.18
N ILE A 585 -22.63 -69.58 31.71
CA ILE A 585 -22.52 -70.50 30.59
C ILE A 585 -23.08 -71.89 30.87
N ASP A 586 -22.82 -72.42 32.05
CA ASP A 586 -23.25 -73.75 32.41
C ASP A 586 -24.74 -73.79 32.84
N THR A 587 -25.24 -72.77 33.52
CA THR A 587 -26.56 -72.73 34.10
C THR A 587 -27.63 -72.21 33.14
N GLU A 588 -27.32 -71.09 32.45
CA GLU A 588 -28.27 -70.40 31.60
C GLU A 588 -27.92 -70.42 30.09
N LYS A 589 -26.82 -71.09 29.75
CA LYS A 589 -26.33 -71.26 28.35
C LYS A 589 -26.07 -70.00 27.58
N PHE A 590 -25.65 -68.94 28.26
CA PHE A 590 -25.19 -67.72 27.61
C PHE A 590 -23.92 -67.17 28.28
N VAL A 591 -23.18 -66.36 27.56
CA VAL A 591 -22.09 -65.54 28.00
C VAL A 591 -22.47 -64.08 27.85
N THR A 592 -22.11 -63.26 28.85
CA THR A 592 -22.35 -61.84 28.76
C THR A 592 -21.08 -61.08 28.42
N ILE A 593 -21.04 -60.40 27.28
CA ILE A 593 -20.01 -59.45 26.97
C ILE A 593 -20.38 -58.13 27.62
N LYS A 594 -19.56 -57.59 28.51
CA LYS A 594 -19.73 -56.28 29.15
C LYS A 594 -18.71 -55.32 28.53
N VAL A 595 -19.21 -54.13 28.13
CA VAL A 595 -18.40 -53.10 27.50
C VAL A 595 -18.45 -51.83 28.35
N THR A 596 -17.33 -51.20 28.52
CA THR A 596 -17.24 -49.84 29.05
C THR A 596 -16.43 -48.98 28.08
N ALA A 597 -16.81 -47.77 27.95
CA ALA A 597 -16.11 -46.80 27.11
C ALA A 597 -15.94 -45.48 27.83
N THR A 598 -14.88 -44.79 27.51
CA THR A 598 -14.62 -43.41 27.96
C THR A 598 -14.23 -42.57 26.78
N ASP A 599 -14.64 -41.36 26.85
CA ASP A 599 -14.18 -40.32 25.94
C ASP A 599 -13.85 -39.09 26.78
N ASP A 600 -12.58 -38.71 26.77
CA ASP A 600 -12.04 -37.63 27.61
C ASP A 600 -12.16 -36.23 26.92
N GLU A 601 -12.60 -36.24 25.66
CA GLU A 601 -12.75 -35.02 24.83
C GLU A 601 -14.20 -34.56 24.81
N SER A 602 -14.97 -34.90 23.79
CA SER A 602 -16.38 -34.46 23.69
C SER A 602 -17.35 -35.22 24.60
N GLY A 603 -16.87 -36.34 25.16
CA GLY A 603 -17.64 -37.25 25.98
C GLY A 603 -18.49 -38.22 25.15
N LEU A 604 -19.02 -39.24 25.82
CA LEU A 604 -19.88 -40.22 25.14
C LEU A 604 -21.21 -39.61 24.71
N HIS A 605 -21.70 -40.01 23.56
CA HIS A 605 -23.08 -39.72 23.14
C HIS A 605 -24.10 -40.29 24.15
N GLU A 606 -25.25 -39.63 24.34
CA GLU A 606 -26.29 -40.12 25.27
C GLU A 606 -26.73 -41.56 24.97
N ASN A 607 -26.73 -41.92 23.67
CA ASN A 607 -26.97 -43.30 23.20
C ASN A 607 -25.70 -43.81 22.53
N ALA A 608 -24.72 -44.20 23.35
CA ALA A 608 -23.36 -44.39 22.88
C ALA A 608 -23.10 -45.76 22.25
N TYR A 609 -23.79 -46.84 22.65
CA TYR A 609 -23.41 -48.21 22.31
C TYR A 609 -24.32 -48.83 21.24
N SER A 610 -23.71 -49.58 20.33
CA SER A 610 -24.40 -50.37 19.31
C SER A 610 -23.64 -51.65 18.99
N TRP A 611 -24.36 -52.74 18.69
CA TRP A 611 -23.77 -54.00 18.23
C TRP A 611 -23.98 -54.22 16.72
N ASP A 612 -24.69 -53.32 16.06
CA ASP A 612 -25.03 -53.43 14.64
C ASP A 612 -24.81 -52.12 13.85
N LYS A 613 -24.30 -51.06 14.51
CA LYS A 613 -24.13 -49.72 13.95
C LYS A 613 -25.45 -49.00 13.57
N GLN A 614 -26.60 -49.60 13.87
CA GLN A 614 -27.91 -49.02 13.52
C GLN A 614 -28.72 -48.68 14.76
N ASN A 615 -28.75 -49.58 15.73
CA ASN A 615 -29.52 -49.44 16.97
C ASN A 615 -28.57 -48.97 18.09
N TRP A 616 -28.67 -47.67 18.37
CA TRP A 616 -27.86 -47.01 19.39
C TRP A 616 -28.64 -46.78 20.67
N ALA A 617 -28.13 -47.17 21.81
CA ALA A 617 -28.75 -46.92 23.10
C ALA A 617 -27.69 -46.77 24.20
N LYS A 618 -28.06 -46.06 25.27
CA LYS A 618 -27.22 -45.84 26.45
C LYS A 618 -26.86 -47.16 27.14
N ASP A 619 -27.85 -48.02 27.27
CA ASP A 619 -27.74 -49.28 28.03
C ASP A 619 -27.38 -50.49 27.15
N ASN A 620 -27.04 -50.27 25.88
CA ASN A 620 -26.67 -51.33 24.93
C ASN A 620 -25.19 -51.74 25.07
N ASN A 621 -24.65 -51.60 26.27
CA ASN A 621 -23.27 -51.88 26.60
C ASN A 621 -23.02 -53.32 27.05
N ASN A 622 -24.05 -54.14 27.04
CA ASN A 622 -23.97 -55.57 27.37
C ASN A 622 -24.64 -56.41 26.28
N LEU A 623 -24.00 -57.50 25.87
CA LEU A 623 -24.55 -58.45 24.91
C LEU A 623 -24.52 -59.84 25.46
N LYS A 624 -25.67 -60.51 25.51
CA LYS A 624 -25.78 -61.94 25.81
C LYS A 624 -25.65 -62.72 24.52
N VAL A 625 -24.69 -63.62 24.51
CA VAL A 625 -24.41 -64.50 23.37
C VAL A 625 -24.47 -65.97 23.75
N THR A 626 -24.97 -66.80 22.85
CA THR A 626 -25.27 -68.23 23.09
C THR A 626 -24.42 -69.15 22.22
N LYS A 627 -23.48 -68.63 21.47
CA LYS A 627 -22.59 -69.38 20.57
C LYS A 627 -21.21 -68.75 20.44
N ASN A 628 -20.21 -69.56 20.09
CA ASN A 628 -18.89 -69.08 19.74
C ASN A 628 -19.01 -68.17 18.51
N GLY A 629 -18.16 -67.15 18.50
CA GLY A 629 -18.11 -66.19 17.37
C GLY A 629 -17.38 -64.91 17.75
N THR A 630 -17.19 -64.04 16.77
CA THR A 630 -16.64 -62.70 16.98
C THR A 630 -17.79 -61.69 16.91
N TYR A 631 -17.91 -60.93 17.98
CA TYR A 631 -18.92 -59.87 18.14
C TYR A 631 -18.26 -58.51 18.11
N THR A 632 -18.82 -57.61 17.36
CA THR A 632 -18.26 -56.25 17.25
C THR A 632 -19.21 -55.30 17.96
N VAL A 633 -18.66 -54.55 18.90
CA VAL A 633 -19.32 -53.42 19.51
C VAL A 633 -18.81 -52.13 18.88
N TYR A 634 -19.71 -51.22 18.65
CA TYR A 634 -19.46 -49.86 18.20
C TYR A 634 -19.84 -48.91 19.31
N VAL A 635 -18.97 -47.92 19.54
CA VAL A 635 -19.25 -46.86 20.52
C VAL A 635 -19.00 -45.55 19.88
N ARG A 636 -19.88 -44.59 20.09
CA ARG A 636 -19.76 -43.21 19.57
C ARG A 636 -19.71 -42.20 20.69
N ASP A 637 -18.94 -41.13 20.43
CA ASP A 637 -18.90 -39.93 21.26
C ASP A 637 -20.08 -38.96 20.97
N ALA A 638 -20.05 -37.81 21.62
CA ALA A 638 -21.08 -36.77 21.45
C ALA A 638 -21.04 -36.12 20.06
N LEU A 639 -19.92 -36.24 19.33
CA LEU A 639 -19.75 -35.74 17.96
C LEU A 639 -19.92 -36.84 16.90
N GLU A 640 -20.36 -38.02 17.31
CA GLU A 640 -20.57 -39.15 16.41
C GLU A 640 -19.31 -39.71 15.78
N ASN A 641 -18.11 -39.54 16.42
CA ASN A 641 -16.94 -40.34 16.07
C ASN A 641 -17.13 -41.73 16.62
N ILE A 642 -16.87 -42.74 15.81
CA ILE A 642 -17.15 -44.13 16.14
C ILE A 642 -15.88 -44.93 16.28
N SER A 643 -15.72 -45.56 17.41
CA SER A 643 -14.74 -46.64 17.65
C SER A 643 -15.42 -48.00 17.58
N GLU A 644 -14.66 -49.01 17.20
CA GLU A 644 -15.14 -50.40 17.22
C GLU A 644 -14.16 -51.29 18.00
N LYS A 645 -14.73 -52.33 18.62
CA LYS A 645 -13.98 -53.39 19.27
C LYS A 645 -14.55 -54.76 18.95
N LYS A 646 -13.70 -55.64 18.49
CA LYS A 646 -14.04 -57.05 18.23
C LYS A 646 -13.71 -57.89 19.46
N ILE A 647 -14.67 -58.68 19.89
CA ILE A 647 -14.59 -59.56 21.05
C ILE A 647 -14.91 -61.01 20.58
N THR A 648 -13.98 -61.90 20.73
CA THR A 648 -14.13 -63.28 20.31
C THR A 648 -14.49 -64.18 21.52
N ILE A 649 -15.57 -64.89 21.37
CA ILE A 649 -16.05 -65.87 22.35
C ILE A 649 -15.75 -67.30 21.83
N ASN A 650 -15.05 -68.06 22.62
CA ASN A 650 -14.69 -69.43 22.32
C ASN A 650 -15.11 -70.39 23.45
N SER A 651 -15.84 -69.89 24.43
CA SER A 651 -16.15 -70.59 25.72
C SER A 651 -17.23 -71.65 25.62
N PHE A 652 -18.00 -71.64 24.54
CA PHE A 652 -18.99 -72.71 24.34
C PHE A 652 -18.33 -73.98 23.81
N PRO A 653 -18.74 -75.17 24.31
CA PRO A 653 -18.24 -76.43 23.78
C PRO A 653 -18.48 -76.45 22.25
N LYS A 654 -17.50 -76.88 21.48
CA LYS A 654 -17.72 -77.22 20.08
C LYS A 654 -18.69 -78.33 20.01
N GLU A 655 -19.96 -78.11 19.75
CA GLU A 655 -20.89 -79.14 19.30
C GLU A 655 -20.26 -79.79 18.09
N GLY A 656 -20.07 -81.10 18.12
CA GLY A 656 -19.68 -81.86 16.96
C GLY A 656 -20.82 -81.82 15.93
N LYS A 657 -20.94 -80.76 15.22
CA LYS A 657 -21.73 -80.71 13.99
C LYS A 657 -20.85 -81.39 12.94
N ALA A 658 -21.36 -82.42 12.35
CA ALA A 658 -20.98 -82.80 11.02
C ALA A 658 -20.98 -81.51 10.19
N GLU A 659 -19.88 -81.16 9.57
CA GLU A 659 -19.84 -80.09 8.58
C GLU A 659 -20.92 -80.39 7.57
N ILE A 660 -22.05 -79.72 7.66
CA ILE A 660 -22.93 -79.60 6.53
C ILE A 660 -22.18 -78.66 5.58
N ASP A 661 -21.47 -79.27 4.65
CA ASP A 661 -20.96 -78.55 3.51
C ASP A 661 -22.15 -77.83 2.84
N THR A 662 -22.30 -76.54 3.14
CA THR A 662 -23.42 -75.76 2.61
C THR A 662 -23.31 -75.63 1.11
N GLY A 663 -22.17 -76.00 0.49
CA GLY A 663 -21.90 -75.99 -0.94
C GLY A 663 -22.03 -74.62 -1.62
N LEU A 664 -22.30 -73.56 -0.84
CA LEU A 664 -22.41 -72.21 -1.38
C LEU A 664 -21.00 -71.63 -1.50
N VAL A 665 -20.53 -71.45 -2.72
CA VAL A 665 -19.17 -70.95 -3.00
C VAL A 665 -19.19 -70.01 -4.22
N ILE A 666 -18.55 -68.84 -4.08
CA ILE A 666 -18.17 -68.07 -5.23
C ILE A 666 -16.90 -68.70 -5.84
N LYS A 667 -17.08 -69.46 -6.88
CA LYS A 667 -16.05 -70.34 -7.44
C LYS A 667 -14.98 -69.56 -8.18
N GLU A 668 -15.37 -68.53 -8.91
CA GLU A 668 -14.45 -67.73 -9.71
C GLU A 668 -15.02 -66.36 -10.03
N ILE A 669 -14.19 -65.34 -10.02
CA ILE A 669 -14.49 -64.00 -10.56
C ILE A 669 -13.43 -63.71 -11.61
N LYS A 670 -13.84 -63.66 -12.88
CA LYS A 670 -12.98 -63.31 -14.02
C LYS A 670 -13.31 -61.94 -14.54
N VAL A 671 -12.29 -61.08 -14.58
CA VAL A 671 -12.39 -59.76 -15.24
C VAL A 671 -11.86 -59.90 -16.66
N SER A 672 -12.63 -59.51 -17.63
CA SER A 672 -12.23 -59.55 -19.05
C SER A 672 -10.96 -58.75 -19.30
N SER A 673 -10.08 -59.27 -20.16
CA SER A 673 -8.92 -58.53 -20.64
C SER A 673 -9.29 -57.43 -21.66
N LYS A 674 -10.49 -57.51 -22.26
CA LYS A 674 -11.00 -56.52 -23.20
C LYS A 674 -11.80 -55.44 -22.48
N TRP A 675 -11.72 -54.23 -22.97
CA TRP A 675 -12.56 -53.12 -22.54
C TRP A 675 -13.77 -53.01 -23.39
N GLU A 676 -14.93 -52.79 -22.79
CA GLU A 676 -16.15 -52.42 -23.53
C GLU A 676 -16.37 -50.93 -23.31
N GLY A 677 -16.09 -50.14 -24.36
CA GLY A 677 -16.01 -48.69 -24.23
C GLY A 677 -14.79 -48.23 -23.44
N ASP A 678 -14.72 -46.93 -23.12
CA ASP A 678 -13.56 -46.32 -22.50
C ASP A 678 -13.47 -46.53 -20.98
N LYS A 679 -14.49 -47.08 -20.32
CA LYS A 679 -14.58 -47.10 -18.87
C LYS A 679 -15.01 -48.41 -18.23
N ASN A 680 -15.59 -49.35 -18.97
CA ASN A 680 -16.19 -50.57 -18.39
C ASN A 680 -15.42 -51.82 -18.77
N LYS A 681 -15.47 -52.81 -17.88
CA LYS A 681 -15.02 -54.17 -18.17
C LYS A 681 -16.12 -55.16 -17.88
N GLU A 682 -16.24 -56.15 -18.72
CA GLU A 682 -17.08 -57.30 -18.46
C GLU A 682 -16.46 -58.15 -17.31
N VAL A 683 -17.29 -58.50 -16.36
CA VAL A 683 -16.93 -59.36 -15.21
C VAL A 683 -17.82 -60.61 -15.25
N THR A 684 -17.22 -61.74 -15.36
CA THR A 684 -17.91 -63.02 -15.26
C THR A 684 -17.69 -63.63 -13.91
N ILE A 685 -18.78 -63.93 -13.15
CA ILE A 685 -18.76 -64.52 -11.83
C ILE A 685 -19.41 -65.89 -11.89
N THR A 686 -18.71 -66.89 -11.49
CA THR A 686 -19.21 -68.28 -11.43
C THR A 686 -19.48 -68.65 -9.99
N LEU A 687 -20.70 -69.04 -9.72
CA LEU A 687 -21.19 -69.52 -8.42
C LEU A 687 -21.43 -71.02 -8.51
N ASN A 688 -21.09 -71.73 -7.40
CA ASN A 688 -21.42 -73.12 -7.22
C ASN A 688 -22.21 -73.29 -5.90
N ASN A 689 -23.39 -73.90 -5.96
CA ASN A 689 -24.20 -74.14 -4.78
C ASN A 689 -24.96 -75.45 -4.93
N ASN A 690 -24.77 -76.34 -4.00
CA ASN A 690 -25.55 -77.58 -3.88
C ASN A 690 -26.95 -77.28 -3.31
N LEU A 691 -27.17 -76.09 -2.78
CA LEU A 691 -28.41 -75.58 -2.23
C LEU A 691 -28.80 -74.38 -3.08
N ASN A 692 -30.03 -74.26 -3.46
CA ASN A 692 -30.57 -73.28 -4.40
C ASN A 692 -30.15 -71.84 -4.05
N ILE A 693 -29.51 -71.12 -4.96
CA ILE A 693 -29.22 -69.69 -4.85
C ILE A 693 -30.53 -68.91 -4.90
N GLN A 694 -30.80 -68.11 -3.86
CA GLN A 694 -32.00 -67.32 -3.74
C GLN A 694 -31.76 -65.92 -4.33
N ARG A 695 -30.59 -65.33 -4.08
CA ARG A 695 -30.29 -63.98 -4.48
C ARG A 695 -28.80 -63.73 -4.62
N TRP A 696 -28.45 -62.85 -5.51
CA TRP A 696 -27.09 -62.27 -5.55
C TRP A 696 -27.17 -60.76 -5.79
N GLN A 697 -26.14 -60.05 -5.34
CA GLN A 697 -26.03 -58.60 -5.49
C GLN A 697 -24.54 -58.17 -5.54
N ILE A 698 -24.26 -57.13 -6.32
CA ILE A 698 -22.92 -56.52 -6.38
C ILE A 698 -23.05 -55.10 -5.79
N THR A 699 -22.16 -54.79 -4.85
CA THR A 699 -22.11 -53.50 -4.19
C THR A 699 -20.71 -52.92 -4.21
N GLU A 700 -20.56 -51.64 -3.95
CA GLU A 700 -19.27 -50.97 -3.78
C GLU A 700 -18.79 -51.00 -2.30
N THR A 701 -19.62 -51.43 -1.40
CA THR A 701 -19.34 -51.50 0.05
C THR A 701 -19.21 -52.96 0.51
N ASP A 702 -18.40 -53.24 1.53
CA ASP A 702 -18.20 -54.56 2.15
C ASP A 702 -19.22 -54.87 3.24
N PHE A 703 -20.35 -54.16 3.26
CA PHE A 703 -21.46 -54.39 4.11
C PHE A 703 -22.57 -55.17 3.37
N PRO A 704 -23.13 -56.23 4.00
CA PRO A 704 -24.18 -56.97 3.36
C PRO A 704 -25.39 -56.07 3.10
N PRO A 705 -25.99 -56.14 1.90
CA PRO A 705 -27.16 -55.36 1.58
C PRO A 705 -28.29 -55.64 2.59
N ARG A 706 -29.09 -54.63 2.93
CA ARG A 706 -30.17 -54.73 3.96
C ARG A 706 -31.05 -55.95 3.78
N ASP A 707 -31.36 -56.26 2.54
CA ASP A 707 -32.24 -57.38 2.21
C ASP A 707 -31.62 -58.76 2.35
N PHE A 708 -30.29 -58.83 2.57
CA PHE A 708 -29.59 -60.07 2.86
C PHE A 708 -29.64 -60.43 4.35
N ILE A 709 -29.95 -59.44 5.19
CA ILE A 709 -29.95 -59.59 6.66
C ILE A 709 -31.33 -59.91 7.21
N ASN A 710 -32.42 -59.43 6.54
CA ASN A 710 -33.78 -59.61 7.02
C ASN A 710 -34.34 -60.98 6.65
N THR A 711 -34.71 -61.77 7.68
CA THR A 711 -35.39 -63.08 7.58
C THR A 711 -36.89 -63.02 7.58
N GLN A 712 -37.53 -61.94 7.07
CA GLN A 712 -38.98 -61.93 6.97
C GLN A 712 -39.41 -62.09 5.51
N ASN A 713 -40.24 -63.14 5.34
CA ASN A 713 -40.93 -63.53 4.12
C ASN A 713 -41.68 -62.39 3.47
N GLU A 714 -41.22 -61.92 2.35
CA GLU A 714 -42.09 -61.27 1.38
C GLU A 714 -42.16 -62.14 0.13
N THR A 715 -43.27 -62.86 0.02
CA THR A 715 -43.73 -63.49 -1.19
C THR A 715 -44.16 -62.43 -2.22
N ASN A 716 -43.29 -62.12 -3.12
CA ASN A 716 -43.70 -61.43 -4.35
C ASN A 716 -43.38 -62.31 -5.56
N THR A 717 -44.40 -62.92 -6.06
CA THR A 717 -44.49 -63.65 -7.31
C THR A 717 -44.23 -62.66 -8.47
N LEU A 718 -43.11 -62.78 -9.17
CA LEU A 718 -42.96 -62.26 -10.51
C LEU A 718 -42.35 -63.32 -11.43
N ASN A 719 -43.14 -63.71 -12.38
CA ASN A 719 -42.81 -64.62 -13.47
C ASN A 719 -41.78 -64.01 -14.40
N ASN A 720 -40.93 -64.87 -14.95
CA ASN A 720 -40.22 -64.86 -16.21
C ASN A 720 -38.77 -64.34 -16.24
N ASN A 721 -37.97 -65.32 -16.66
CA ASN A 721 -36.69 -65.21 -17.38
C ASN A 721 -36.51 -63.92 -18.19
N THR A 722 -36.03 -62.89 -17.55
CA THR A 722 -35.40 -61.81 -18.29
C THR A 722 -34.45 -61.11 -17.34
N ILE A 723 -33.18 -61.12 -17.61
CA ILE A 723 -32.16 -60.35 -16.91
C ILE A 723 -32.46 -58.88 -17.24
N GLN A 724 -33.11 -58.17 -16.31
CA GLN A 724 -33.20 -56.71 -16.39
C GLN A 724 -32.13 -56.12 -15.50
N GLN A 725 -31.19 -55.40 -16.12
CA GLN A 725 -30.35 -54.47 -15.45
C GLN A 725 -31.20 -53.32 -14.89
N ASN A 726 -31.55 -53.36 -13.62
CA ASN A 726 -32.13 -52.19 -12.93
C ASN A 726 -31.02 -51.50 -12.13
N VAL A 727 -30.61 -50.39 -12.64
CA VAL A 727 -29.83 -49.41 -11.87
C VAL A 727 -30.75 -48.82 -10.81
N VAL A 728 -30.63 -49.28 -9.59
CA VAL A 728 -31.32 -48.67 -8.44
C VAL A 728 -30.30 -48.00 -7.54
N SER A 729 -30.49 -46.71 -7.34
CA SER A 729 -29.72 -45.89 -6.40
C SER A 729 -29.72 -46.50 -4.99
N ASN A 730 -28.57 -46.66 -4.47
CA ASN A 730 -28.07 -46.91 -3.11
C ASN A 730 -27.11 -48.11 -3.09
N ASN A 731 -25.91 -47.90 -3.61
CA ASN A 731 -24.76 -48.81 -3.55
C ASN A 731 -24.98 -50.24 -4.13
N THR A 732 -26.06 -50.46 -4.83
CA THR A 732 -26.35 -51.72 -5.54
C THR A 732 -26.12 -51.48 -7.04
N ILE A 733 -25.15 -52.19 -7.63
CA ILE A 733 -24.75 -52.05 -9.03
C ILE A 733 -25.49 -53.06 -9.90
N ALA A 734 -25.68 -54.26 -9.39
CA ALA A 734 -26.46 -55.32 -10.08
C ALA A 734 -27.04 -56.29 -9.04
N ASN A 735 -28.28 -56.75 -9.27
CA ASN A 735 -28.92 -57.71 -8.43
C ASN A 735 -29.86 -58.63 -9.20
N ASN A 736 -30.20 -59.79 -8.63
CA ASN A 736 -31.26 -60.63 -9.09
C ASN A 736 -31.86 -61.49 -7.95
N TYR A 737 -33.16 -61.76 -8.03
CA TYR A 737 -33.93 -62.61 -7.11
C TYR A 737 -34.40 -63.83 -7.83
N PHE A 738 -34.26 -65.00 -7.21
CA PHE A 738 -34.80 -66.26 -7.70
C PHE A 738 -35.88 -66.81 -6.76
N THR A 739 -36.89 -67.41 -7.34
CA THR A 739 -37.86 -68.15 -6.52
C THR A 739 -37.27 -69.44 -6.04
N PRO A 740 -37.56 -69.92 -4.80
CA PRO A 740 -36.96 -71.13 -4.21
C PRO A 740 -37.21 -72.44 -4.98
N SER A 741 -38.15 -72.45 -5.92
CA SER A 741 -38.47 -73.60 -6.76
C SER A 741 -37.59 -73.77 -7.99
N GLN A 742 -36.72 -72.81 -8.27
CA GLN A 742 -35.77 -72.89 -9.38
C GLN A 742 -34.34 -72.89 -8.88
N GLY A 743 -33.90 -74.03 -8.38
CA GLY A 743 -32.56 -74.20 -7.89
C GLY A 743 -31.51 -74.26 -9.01
N TYR A 744 -30.50 -73.45 -8.89
CA TYR A 744 -29.33 -73.53 -9.74
C TYR A 744 -28.13 -74.08 -8.95
N SER A 745 -27.62 -75.23 -9.36
CA SER A 745 -26.41 -75.82 -8.72
C SER A 745 -25.12 -75.11 -9.20
N ASN A 746 -25.14 -74.51 -10.39
CA ASN A 746 -24.06 -73.67 -10.94
C ASN A 746 -24.68 -72.51 -11.68
N MET A 747 -24.16 -71.33 -11.44
CA MET A 747 -24.65 -70.12 -12.07
C MET A 747 -23.46 -69.24 -12.56
N THR A 748 -23.59 -68.73 -13.77
CA THR A 748 -22.63 -67.73 -14.29
C THR A 748 -23.35 -66.41 -14.46
N ILE A 749 -22.78 -65.35 -13.88
CA ILE A 749 -23.31 -64.00 -13.95
C ILE A 749 -22.30 -63.16 -14.74
N THR A 750 -22.76 -62.44 -15.75
CA THR A 750 -21.94 -61.53 -16.51
C THR A 750 -22.49 -60.12 -16.34
N VAL A 751 -21.64 -59.18 -15.90
CA VAL A 751 -22.01 -57.78 -15.70
C VAL A 751 -20.90 -56.87 -16.19
N GLU A 752 -21.26 -55.65 -16.59
CA GLU A 752 -20.33 -54.61 -16.92
C GLU A 752 -20.13 -53.69 -15.71
N LEU A 753 -18.87 -53.48 -15.29
CA LEU A 753 -18.51 -52.69 -14.11
C LEU A 753 -17.42 -51.69 -14.46
N ASN A 754 -17.44 -50.56 -13.79
CA ASN A 754 -16.47 -49.48 -13.96
C ASN A 754 -15.04 -49.90 -13.50
N ALA A 755 -14.03 -49.39 -14.20
CA ALA A 755 -12.64 -49.58 -13.81
C ALA A 755 -12.23 -48.75 -12.62
N ASN A 756 -11.14 -49.14 -12.00
CA ASN A 756 -10.49 -48.49 -10.81
C ASN A 756 -11.36 -48.46 -9.55
N GLN A 757 -12.23 -49.44 -9.42
CA GLN A 757 -13.14 -49.53 -8.29
C GLN A 757 -13.09 -50.90 -7.63
N LYS A 758 -13.33 -50.96 -6.33
CA LYS A 758 -13.48 -52.20 -5.57
C LYS A 758 -14.96 -52.55 -5.43
N TYR A 759 -15.27 -53.80 -5.71
CA TYR A 759 -16.64 -54.32 -5.67
C TYR A 759 -16.71 -55.53 -4.75
N PHE A 760 -17.93 -55.80 -4.23
CA PHE A 760 -18.25 -56.97 -3.42
C PHE A 760 -19.40 -57.72 -4.02
N MET A 761 -19.21 -59.00 -4.33
CA MET A 761 -20.25 -59.95 -4.74
C MET A 761 -20.87 -60.59 -3.50
N TRP A 762 -22.14 -60.44 -3.31
CA TRP A 762 -22.93 -61.05 -2.25
C TRP A 762 -23.84 -62.11 -2.85
N VAL A 763 -23.92 -63.24 -2.19
CA VAL A 763 -24.79 -64.33 -2.57
C VAL A 763 -25.50 -64.90 -1.35
N LYS A 764 -26.82 -65.10 -1.50
CA LYS A 764 -27.66 -65.72 -0.44
C LYS A 764 -28.34 -66.94 -1.01
N ASP A 765 -28.32 -68.08 -0.28
CA ASP A 765 -29.04 -69.29 -0.63
C ASP A 765 -30.47 -69.34 -0.02
N ALA A 766 -31.20 -70.35 -0.41
CA ALA A 766 -32.57 -70.56 0.09
C ALA A 766 -32.61 -70.91 1.62
N GLN A 767 -31.50 -71.30 2.21
CA GLN A 767 -31.37 -71.55 3.65
C GLN A 767 -30.99 -70.31 4.44
N GLY A 768 -30.78 -69.19 3.75
CA GLY A 768 -30.43 -67.91 4.33
C GLY A 768 -28.90 -67.73 4.60
N ASN A 769 -28.07 -68.63 4.14
CA ASN A 769 -26.63 -68.44 4.23
C ASN A 769 -26.18 -67.36 3.27
N VAL A 770 -25.29 -66.49 3.73
CA VAL A 770 -24.77 -65.37 2.94
C VAL A 770 -23.27 -65.47 2.87
N ILE A 771 -22.74 -65.38 1.68
CA ILE A 771 -21.30 -65.28 1.44
C ILE A 771 -21.00 -64.02 0.64
N SER A 772 -19.80 -63.50 0.78
CA SER A 772 -19.32 -62.38 -0.04
C SER A 772 -17.85 -62.57 -0.48
N GLN A 773 -17.52 -61.99 -1.57
CA GLN A 773 -16.15 -61.89 -2.07
C GLN A 773 -15.88 -60.53 -2.71
N GLY A 774 -14.88 -59.83 -2.17
CA GLY A 774 -14.41 -58.57 -2.73
C GLY A 774 -13.48 -58.79 -3.93
N PHE A 775 -13.59 -57.95 -4.95
CA PHE A 775 -12.67 -57.93 -6.08
C PHE A 775 -12.46 -56.50 -6.58
N THR A 776 -11.38 -56.25 -7.28
CA THR A 776 -11.02 -54.95 -7.78
C THR A 776 -10.80 -54.99 -9.28
N ILE A 777 -11.39 -54.05 -9.98
CA ILE A 777 -11.13 -53.87 -11.42
C ILE A 777 -10.08 -52.75 -11.52
N LYS A 778 -8.87 -53.13 -11.91
CA LYS A 778 -7.78 -52.18 -12.18
C LYS A 778 -7.72 -51.87 -13.63
N LYS A 779 -7.49 -50.59 -14.00
CA LYS A 779 -7.07 -50.21 -15.34
C LYS A 779 -5.64 -50.77 -15.51
N ALA A 780 -5.41 -51.55 -16.55
CA ALA A 780 -4.03 -51.86 -16.90
C ALA A 780 -3.36 -50.56 -17.35
N ASP A 781 -2.16 -50.29 -16.81
CA ASP A 781 -1.34 -49.11 -17.19
C ASP A 781 -0.99 -49.20 -18.69
#